data_c975e5d34d18b3d4eaa1dc9f4ace70f8
#
_entry.id   c975e5d34d18b3d4eaa1dc9f4ace70f8
#
_cell.length_a   1.000
_cell.length_b   1.000
_cell.length_c   1.000
_cell.angle_alpha   90.00
_cell.angle_beta   90.00
_cell.angle_gamma   90.00
#
_symmetry.space_group_name_H-M   'P 1'
#
loop_
_entity.id
_entity.type
_entity.pdbx_description
1 polymer ?
#
loop_
_entity_poly.entity_id
_entity_poly.type
_entity_poly.pdbx_seq_one_letter_code
_entity_poly.pdbx_strand_id
1 'polypeptide(L)'
;MKKMKMNQILRAACLACGLMLMPSLSLQAQDMVTATAEDGLEKTVSYDVAKFTDIRDKKLEDVLKKMPGIQMMSWGGSTSFTYNGMFVEKIYVNGLDMLEGNYAPIYNMKPEDVERLEITENHMSMKIMKGVEYSDAAAVNVVLKDHAQSKWTGSVKGGLGFSPLLVNADFNALNIGQKMQTTVLFKADNTGLDFSGSLNGFGSDFGFYDGGGQDYSIKEFLKVSPSLAPLSSERTRDNRSGIANIGTTFKLNQDYQLNVQLTYHTDRLTASSFDETTYYLSGNETVVDVVGESAKSKQQDIQADITLLANTDTKYLRNQLSFATQWSDVNKNITGERANDQLVNTTPLLLKDDFLYKTHLGKNILSVKADAGLYLRPQDLEVKREQHPFMQQIKANSSYASIGLTYDIRLNDQLSLSLNSGASENLRSLKVNRSELPGLEMPNMKSKLDVFNANAEAKLTYMTDKLQAEVSFPVKYGDYHLTDQLNDNKMNKSKFYLEPELNIKYEASSNLSLALEARLDVDEVERKNLYPGMIFQDYRIASKGLPAMKNETGGSIEASVSYKYPAASFFVNGSVEHSWEKDPFVSDKSFTDLFIINGRHILPSTSNNTELRGDISKGINFMKGKIGMEVSYERGTSKIARNEQFIPLNSSEWMLSPYINGRLTSWLNAVYRLDFNMSSVKVTDADTSSKSKGYTQSLELIFSPSPKLNFSVLGEHYYTEFSDDVSKHLILADVKAEYTIDSKWQLILSAKNILNQDTYNYTLVDSRDFTKSYTSYKIRPRNILLSLYYKF
;
A
#
# COMPACT_ATOMS: atom_id res chain seq x y z
N MET A 1 37.90 4.65 6.97
CA MET A 1 37.67 3.86 5.75
C MET A 1 37.51 4.80 4.58
N LYS A 2 38.22 4.56 3.45
CA LYS A 2 38.22 5.47 2.28
C LYS A 2 36.81 5.70 1.74
N LYS A 3 36.43 7.00 1.53
CA LYS A 3 35.22 7.41 0.82
C LYS A 3 35.09 6.57 -0.48
N MET A 4 34.15 5.67 -0.53
CA MET A 4 33.80 4.99 -1.77
C MET A 4 33.21 6.04 -2.73
N LYS A 5 33.96 6.41 -3.75
CA LYS A 5 33.51 7.43 -4.70
C LYS A 5 32.30 6.90 -5.48
N MET A 6 31.31 7.73 -5.72
CA MET A 6 30.13 7.48 -6.55
C MET A 6 30.44 6.65 -7.81
N ASN A 7 31.63 6.87 -8.42
CA ASN A 7 32.17 6.10 -9.53
C ASN A 7 32.40 4.60 -9.26
N GLN A 8 32.47 4.15 -8.00
CA GLN A 8 32.63 2.73 -7.68
C GLN A 8 31.26 2.04 -7.59
N ILE A 9 30.23 2.76 -7.13
CA ILE A 9 28.84 2.27 -7.13
C ILE A 9 28.31 2.22 -8.55
N LEU A 10 28.54 3.26 -9.34
CA LEU A 10 28.22 3.25 -10.79
C LEU A 10 28.97 2.14 -11.53
N ARG A 11 30.25 1.89 -11.21
CA ARG A 11 31.00 0.78 -11.81
C ARG A 11 30.48 -0.59 -11.41
N ALA A 12 30.02 -0.76 -10.16
CA ALA A 12 29.38 -2.00 -9.70
C ALA A 12 28.02 -2.20 -10.41
N ALA A 13 27.24 -1.13 -10.56
CA ALA A 13 25.99 -1.14 -11.33
C ALA A 13 26.23 -1.43 -12.83
N CYS A 14 27.27 -0.81 -13.42
CA CYS A 14 27.67 -1.08 -14.81
C CYS A 14 28.21 -2.51 -15.00
N LEU A 15 28.91 -3.08 -14.00
CA LEU A 15 29.35 -4.49 -14.01
C LEU A 15 28.14 -5.44 -13.90
N ALA A 16 27.16 -5.12 -13.10
CA ALA A 16 25.90 -5.87 -13.03
C ALA A 16 25.12 -5.79 -14.35
N CYS A 17 25.01 -4.59 -14.95
CA CYS A 17 24.45 -4.43 -16.29
C CYS A 17 25.26 -5.15 -17.37
N GLY A 18 26.61 -5.12 -17.28
CA GLY A 18 27.47 -5.85 -18.21
C GLY A 18 27.34 -7.37 -18.14
N LEU A 19 27.11 -7.92 -16.93
CA LEU A 19 26.78 -9.34 -16.73
C LEU A 19 25.40 -9.71 -17.27
N MET A 20 24.46 -8.77 -17.32
CA MET A 20 23.11 -8.95 -17.87
C MET A 20 23.10 -8.92 -19.40
N LEU A 21 24.05 -8.23 -20.04
CA LEU A 21 24.17 -8.10 -21.51
C LEU A 21 24.97 -9.21 -22.19
N MET A 22 25.47 -10.19 -21.45
CA MET A 22 26.17 -11.34 -22.10
C MET A 22 25.18 -12.09 -23.00
N PRO A 23 25.57 -12.36 -24.30
CA PRO A 23 24.71 -13.07 -25.23
C PRO A 23 24.42 -14.46 -24.68
N SER A 24 23.16 -14.81 -24.68
CA SER A 24 22.56 -16.04 -24.21
C SER A 24 23.26 -17.27 -24.78
N LEU A 25 23.78 -18.12 -23.94
CA LEU A 25 23.75 -19.55 -24.20
C LEU A 25 22.27 -19.96 -24.25
N SER A 26 21.71 -19.93 -25.45
CA SER A 26 20.36 -20.35 -25.75
C SER A 26 20.27 -21.86 -25.66
N LEU A 27 19.92 -22.41 -24.51
CA LEU A 27 19.39 -23.76 -24.40
C LEU A 27 18.51 -23.86 -23.15
N GLN A 28 17.23 -24.22 -23.39
CA GLN A 28 16.25 -24.74 -22.40
C GLN A 28 15.46 -23.76 -21.54
N ALA A 29 14.99 -22.63 -22.07
CA ALA A 29 13.92 -21.86 -21.41
C ALA A 29 12.50 -22.36 -21.79
N GLN A 30 12.35 -23.16 -22.84
CA GLN A 30 11.04 -23.64 -23.32
C GLN A 30 10.32 -24.63 -22.39
N ASP A 31 11.01 -25.23 -21.42
CA ASP A 31 10.43 -26.29 -20.57
C ASP A 31 9.67 -25.75 -19.33
N MET A 32 9.73 -24.44 -19.04
CA MET A 32 9.09 -23.88 -17.85
C MET A 32 7.66 -23.40 -18.09
N VAL A 33 7.35 -22.96 -19.32
CA VAL A 33 6.00 -22.57 -19.74
C VAL A 33 5.36 -23.77 -20.44
N THR A 34 4.18 -24.17 -20.00
CA THR A 34 3.50 -25.38 -20.53
C THR A 34 2.59 -25.06 -21.70
N ALA A 35 1.99 -23.86 -21.74
CA ALA A 35 1.14 -23.42 -22.83
C ALA A 35 1.01 -21.89 -22.83
N THR A 36 0.73 -21.34 -24.01
CA THR A 36 0.25 -19.96 -24.19
C THR A 36 -1.04 -20.01 -25.00
N ALA A 37 -2.05 -19.28 -24.56
CA ALA A 37 -3.29 -19.09 -25.30
C ALA A 37 -3.54 -17.60 -25.46
N GLU A 38 -4.07 -17.21 -26.62
CA GLU A 38 -4.43 -15.82 -26.92
C GLU A 38 -5.92 -15.76 -27.28
N ASP A 39 -6.63 -14.83 -26.67
CA ASP A 39 -8.02 -14.52 -26.94
C ASP A 39 -8.16 -12.99 -27.04
N GLY A 40 -8.05 -12.47 -28.25
CA GLY A 40 -7.97 -11.03 -28.48
C GLY A 40 -6.69 -10.44 -27.86
N LEU A 41 -6.87 -9.46 -26.95
CA LEU A 41 -5.75 -8.85 -26.19
C LEU A 41 -5.38 -9.63 -24.93
N GLU A 42 -6.22 -10.54 -24.46
CA GLU A 42 -5.92 -11.41 -23.32
C GLU A 42 -4.88 -12.47 -23.75
N LYS A 43 -3.78 -12.55 -23.02
CA LYS A 43 -2.73 -13.55 -23.23
C LYS A 43 -2.57 -14.37 -21.97
N THR A 44 -2.87 -15.66 -22.06
CA THR A 44 -2.75 -16.57 -20.92
C THR A 44 -1.49 -17.41 -21.03
N VAL A 45 -0.67 -17.37 -20.00
CA VAL A 45 0.54 -18.20 -19.85
C VAL A 45 0.31 -19.20 -18.73
N SER A 46 0.55 -20.48 -19.01
CA SER A 46 0.40 -21.56 -18.04
C SER A 46 1.75 -22.03 -17.52
N TYR A 47 1.90 -22.03 -16.18
CA TYR A 47 3.10 -22.45 -15.46
C TYR A 47 2.81 -23.72 -14.66
N ASP A 48 3.56 -24.78 -14.91
CA ASP A 48 3.55 -26.00 -14.08
C ASP A 48 4.21 -25.70 -12.73
N VAL A 49 3.42 -25.71 -11.65
CA VAL A 49 3.89 -25.36 -10.31
C VAL A 49 4.97 -26.31 -9.81
N ALA A 50 4.93 -27.59 -10.19
CA ALA A 50 5.93 -28.57 -9.77
C ALA A 50 7.35 -28.23 -10.27
N LYS A 51 7.47 -27.53 -11.40
CA LYS A 51 8.77 -27.13 -11.95
C LYS A 51 9.47 -26.03 -11.15
N PHE A 52 8.69 -25.21 -10.44
CA PHE A 52 9.19 -24.12 -9.60
C PHE A 52 9.23 -24.49 -8.12
N THR A 53 8.56 -25.57 -7.73
CA THR A 53 8.48 -26.03 -6.35
C THR A 53 9.76 -26.73 -5.91
N ASP A 54 10.23 -26.35 -4.74
CA ASP A 54 11.32 -27.01 -4.02
C ASP A 54 10.78 -27.64 -2.73
N ILE A 55 11.50 -28.56 -2.14
CA ILE A 55 11.14 -29.24 -0.89
C ILE A 55 10.91 -28.26 0.29
N ARG A 56 11.42 -27.05 0.17
CA ARG A 56 11.30 -25.96 1.15
C ARG A 56 10.03 -25.15 1.00
N ASP A 57 9.42 -25.19 -0.15
CA ASP A 57 8.24 -24.40 -0.43
C ASP A 57 7.06 -25.04 0.28
N LYS A 58 6.57 -24.34 1.30
CA LYS A 58 5.46 -24.80 2.11
C LYS A 58 4.15 -24.18 1.68
N LYS A 59 4.24 -23.04 1.04
CA LYS A 59 3.13 -22.20 0.60
C LYS A 59 3.29 -21.87 -0.87
N LEU A 60 2.17 -21.65 -1.54
CA LEU A 60 2.17 -21.18 -2.92
C LEU A 60 2.91 -19.84 -3.07
N GLU A 61 2.87 -18.98 -2.06
CA GLU A 61 3.65 -17.75 -2.00
C GLU A 61 5.15 -17.98 -2.18
N ASP A 62 5.70 -19.05 -1.60
CA ASP A 62 7.13 -19.38 -1.72
C ASP A 62 7.51 -19.73 -3.16
N VAL A 63 6.58 -20.33 -3.90
CA VAL A 63 6.74 -20.66 -5.33
C VAL A 63 6.59 -19.42 -6.20
N LEU A 64 5.56 -18.59 -5.94
CA LEU A 64 5.32 -17.33 -6.67
C LEU A 64 6.54 -16.42 -6.65
N LYS A 65 7.22 -16.28 -5.52
CA LYS A 65 8.45 -15.47 -5.38
C LYS A 65 9.60 -15.89 -6.30
N LYS A 66 9.58 -17.13 -6.79
CA LYS A 66 10.62 -17.70 -7.69
C LYS A 66 10.22 -17.65 -9.15
N MET A 67 8.94 -17.42 -9.45
CA MET A 67 8.44 -17.45 -10.81
C MET A 67 8.87 -16.21 -11.61
N PRO A 68 9.31 -16.37 -12.85
CA PRO A 68 9.68 -15.26 -13.73
C PRO A 68 8.50 -14.33 -13.98
N GLY A 69 8.75 -13.03 -14.04
CA GLY A 69 7.71 -12.02 -14.26
C GLY A 69 6.91 -11.66 -13.03
N ILE A 70 6.93 -12.45 -11.95
CA ILE A 70 6.21 -12.15 -10.71
C ILE A 70 7.09 -11.32 -9.78
N GLN A 71 6.54 -10.21 -9.30
CA GLN A 71 7.13 -9.36 -8.26
C GLN A 71 6.15 -9.27 -7.09
N MET A 72 6.58 -9.75 -5.92
CA MET A 72 5.76 -9.66 -4.70
C MET A 72 5.92 -8.30 -4.06
N MET A 73 4.82 -7.69 -3.70
CA MET A 73 4.75 -6.42 -3.00
C MET A 73 4.10 -6.63 -1.64
N SER A 74 4.67 -6.04 -0.60
CA SER A 74 4.09 -6.04 0.74
C SER A 74 3.95 -4.61 1.21
N TRP A 75 2.72 -4.18 1.43
CA TRP A 75 2.42 -2.86 1.97
C TRP A 75 1.40 -2.98 3.09
N GLY A 76 1.72 -2.40 4.26
CA GLY A 76 0.81 -2.39 5.41
C GLY A 76 0.36 -3.77 5.89
N GLY A 77 1.22 -4.81 5.72
CA GLY A 77 0.87 -6.18 6.10
C GLY A 77 0.02 -6.94 5.07
N SER A 78 -0.39 -6.30 3.99
CA SER A 78 -1.03 -6.95 2.84
C SER A 78 0.02 -7.38 1.82
N THR A 79 -0.18 -8.55 1.23
CA THR A 79 0.67 -9.09 0.16
C THR A 79 -0.10 -9.05 -1.14
N SER A 80 0.48 -8.42 -2.14
CA SER A 80 0.01 -8.44 -3.53
C SER A 80 1.17 -8.77 -4.45
N PHE A 81 0.93 -8.92 -5.73
CA PHE A 81 2.00 -9.09 -6.69
C PHE A 81 1.62 -8.54 -8.07
N THR A 82 2.64 -8.23 -8.85
CA THR A 82 2.50 -7.89 -10.26
C THR A 82 3.04 -9.03 -11.13
N TYR A 83 2.55 -9.09 -12.34
CA TYR A 83 3.07 -9.97 -13.37
C TYR A 83 3.45 -9.14 -14.60
N ASN A 84 4.72 -9.16 -14.96
CA ASN A 84 5.28 -8.33 -16.05
C ASN A 84 4.95 -6.82 -15.91
N GLY A 85 4.96 -6.32 -14.68
CA GLY A 85 4.60 -4.93 -14.36
C GLY A 85 3.09 -4.66 -14.22
N MET A 86 2.22 -5.57 -14.69
CA MET A 86 0.78 -5.46 -14.51
C MET A 86 0.36 -5.88 -13.11
N PHE A 87 -0.51 -5.12 -12.49
CA PHE A 87 -1.08 -5.49 -11.20
C PHE A 87 -1.99 -6.71 -11.34
N VAL A 88 -1.87 -7.70 -10.44
CA VAL A 88 -2.78 -8.85 -10.43
C VAL A 88 -4.02 -8.47 -9.64
N GLU A 89 -5.08 -8.14 -10.37
CA GLU A 89 -6.36 -7.69 -9.81
C GLU A 89 -7.18 -8.86 -9.26
N LYS A 90 -7.16 -10.01 -9.95
CA LYS A 90 -7.99 -11.15 -9.61
C LYS A 90 -7.20 -12.45 -9.49
N ILE A 91 -7.54 -13.23 -8.46
CA ILE A 91 -7.06 -14.60 -8.30
C ILE A 91 -8.26 -15.53 -8.23
N TYR A 92 -8.35 -16.42 -9.21
CA TYR A 92 -9.36 -17.47 -9.30
C TYR A 92 -8.81 -18.79 -8.76
N VAL A 93 -9.69 -19.64 -8.27
CA VAL A 93 -9.37 -21.04 -8.01
C VAL A 93 -10.33 -21.91 -8.80
N ASN A 94 -9.81 -22.75 -9.71
CA ASN A 94 -10.58 -23.52 -10.67
C ASN A 94 -11.61 -22.64 -11.43
N GLY A 95 -11.24 -21.43 -11.80
CA GLY A 95 -12.07 -20.48 -12.53
C GLY A 95 -13.14 -19.76 -11.70
N LEU A 96 -13.20 -19.96 -10.39
CA LEU A 96 -14.15 -19.27 -9.50
C LEU A 96 -13.44 -18.15 -8.72
N ASP A 97 -14.04 -16.96 -8.70
CA ASP A 97 -13.62 -15.85 -7.86
C ASP A 97 -14.06 -16.15 -6.42
N MET A 98 -13.11 -16.60 -5.59
CA MET A 98 -13.43 -17.15 -4.28
C MET A 98 -13.54 -16.10 -3.19
N LEU A 99 -12.78 -14.99 -3.27
CA LEU A 99 -12.46 -14.21 -2.07
C LEU A 99 -12.27 -12.73 -2.39
N GLU A 100 -13.11 -12.08 -3.14
CA GLU A 100 -12.97 -10.65 -3.50
C GLU A 100 -11.92 -9.88 -2.68
N GLY A 101 -10.65 -9.90 -3.16
CA GLY A 101 -9.55 -9.15 -2.56
C GLY A 101 -8.82 -9.80 -1.38
N ASN A 102 -9.33 -10.85 -0.73
CA ASN A 102 -8.60 -11.55 0.33
C ASN A 102 -7.91 -12.82 -0.20
N TYR A 103 -6.74 -12.68 -0.75
CA TYR A 103 -5.97 -13.79 -1.33
C TYR A 103 -5.04 -14.52 -0.34
N ALA A 104 -5.02 -14.11 0.92
CA ALA A 104 -4.16 -14.76 1.94
C ALA A 104 -4.35 -16.29 2.04
N PRO A 105 -5.56 -16.87 1.96
CA PRO A 105 -5.71 -18.32 1.93
C PRO A 105 -5.07 -18.98 0.70
N ILE A 106 -5.10 -18.32 -0.45
CA ILE A 106 -4.51 -18.83 -1.70
C ILE A 106 -2.97 -18.83 -1.58
N TYR A 107 -2.39 -17.77 -1.05
CA TYR A 107 -0.94 -17.71 -0.82
C TYR A 107 -0.47 -18.80 0.14
N ASN A 108 -1.31 -19.20 1.08
CA ASN A 108 -1.03 -20.26 2.05
C ASN A 108 -1.33 -21.67 1.55
N MET A 109 -1.87 -21.85 0.33
CA MET A 109 -2.11 -23.18 -0.26
C MET A 109 -0.81 -23.98 -0.35
N LYS A 110 -0.94 -25.30 -0.31
CA LYS A 110 0.18 -26.20 -0.56
C LYS A 110 0.53 -26.20 -2.04
N PRO A 111 1.79 -26.01 -2.43
CA PRO A 111 2.19 -26.14 -3.82
C PRO A 111 1.86 -27.51 -4.43
N GLU A 112 1.89 -28.56 -3.61
CA GLU A 112 1.57 -29.94 -4.01
C GLU A 112 0.10 -30.15 -4.40
N ASP A 113 -0.84 -29.32 -3.93
CA ASP A 113 -2.26 -29.34 -4.27
C ASP A 113 -2.56 -28.58 -5.57
N VAL A 114 -1.63 -27.75 -6.02
CA VAL A 114 -1.75 -26.96 -7.24
C VAL A 114 -1.11 -27.70 -8.41
N GLU A 115 -1.83 -27.81 -9.50
CA GLU A 115 -1.35 -28.42 -10.74
C GLU A 115 -0.56 -27.37 -11.55
N ARG A 116 -1.22 -26.24 -11.83
CA ARG A 116 -0.65 -25.15 -12.61
C ARG A 116 -1.24 -23.80 -12.23
N LEU A 117 -0.52 -22.76 -12.59
CA LEU A 117 -0.99 -21.37 -12.55
C LEU A 117 -1.19 -20.88 -13.98
N GLU A 118 -2.38 -20.42 -14.28
CA GLU A 118 -2.72 -19.76 -15.53
C GLU A 118 -2.74 -18.26 -15.27
N ILE A 119 -1.83 -17.50 -15.87
CA ILE A 119 -1.73 -16.06 -15.71
C ILE A 119 -2.17 -15.41 -17.00
N THR A 120 -3.24 -14.63 -16.92
CA THR A 120 -3.83 -13.92 -18.06
C THR A 120 -3.47 -12.44 -17.97
N GLU A 121 -2.72 -11.96 -18.95
CA GLU A 121 -2.41 -10.54 -19.15
C GLU A 121 -3.61 -9.84 -19.80
N ASN A 122 -3.81 -8.57 -19.49
CA ASN A 122 -4.90 -7.72 -19.98
C ASN A 122 -6.28 -8.34 -19.68
N HIS A 123 -6.41 -8.97 -18.52
CA HIS A 123 -7.61 -9.73 -18.14
C HIS A 123 -8.81 -8.83 -17.91
N MET A 124 -9.90 -9.10 -18.62
CA MET A 124 -11.19 -8.44 -18.39
C MET A 124 -11.99 -9.18 -17.32
N SER A 125 -11.97 -8.65 -16.09
CA SER A 125 -12.66 -9.27 -14.95
C SER A 125 -14.18 -9.35 -15.10
N MET A 126 -14.79 -8.43 -15.87
CA MET A 126 -16.21 -8.43 -16.20
C MET A 126 -16.45 -9.01 -17.60
N LYS A 127 -16.93 -10.24 -17.69
CA LYS A 127 -17.13 -10.95 -18.97
C LYS A 127 -17.94 -10.18 -20.00
N ILE A 128 -18.98 -9.48 -19.56
CA ILE A 128 -19.84 -8.65 -20.43
C ILE A 128 -19.07 -7.51 -21.13
N MET A 129 -17.94 -7.06 -20.59
CA MET A 129 -17.13 -5.96 -21.13
C MET A 129 -16.07 -6.41 -22.14
N LYS A 130 -15.92 -7.71 -22.37
CA LYS A 130 -14.96 -8.22 -23.36
C LYS A 130 -15.19 -7.60 -24.75
N GLY A 131 -14.09 -7.02 -25.30
CA GLY A 131 -14.13 -6.34 -26.59
C GLY A 131 -14.82 -4.97 -26.61
N VAL A 132 -15.17 -4.41 -25.46
CA VAL A 132 -15.75 -3.07 -25.29
C VAL A 132 -14.81 -2.18 -24.48
N GLU A 133 -14.26 -2.70 -23.41
CA GLU A 133 -13.34 -2.01 -22.51
C GLU A 133 -11.99 -2.74 -22.46
N TYR A 134 -10.96 -2.02 -22.13
CA TYR A 134 -9.62 -2.54 -22.00
C TYR A 134 -9.25 -2.70 -20.52
N SER A 135 -8.43 -3.72 -20.25
CA SER A 135 -7.80 -3.92 -18.96
C SER A 135 -6.27 -3.95 -19.12
N ASP A 136 -5.57 -3.24 -18.27
CA ASP A 136 -4.12 -3.31 -18.09
C ASP A 136 -3.72 -4.22 -16.91
N ALA A 137 -4.70 -4.87 -16.29
CA ALA A 137 -4.50 -5.77 -15.17
C ALA A 137 -4.22 -7.22 -15.63
N ALA A 138 -3.59 -7.98 -14.74
CA ALA A 138 -3.46 -9.41 -14.89
C ALA A 138 -4.43 -10.17 -13.97
N ALA A 139 -4.72 -11.41 -14.30
CA ALA A 139 -5.41 -12.34 -13.41
C ALA A 139 -4.63 -13.65 -13.30
N VAL A 140 -4.78 -14.33 -12.17
CA VAL A 140 -4.18 -15.65 -11.94
C VAL A 140 -5.28 -16.65 -11.63
N ASN A 141 -5.33 -17.75 -12.37
CA ASN A 141 -6.17 -18.90 -12.06
C ASN A 141 -5.30 -20.02 -11.48
N VAL A 142 -5.55 -20.35 -10.23
CA VAL A 142 -4.93 -21.47 -9.53
C VAL A 142 -5.72 -22.72 -9.86
N VAL A 143 -5.17 -23.60 -10.69
CA VAL A 143 -5.79 -24.87 -11.05
C VAL A 143 -5.33 -25.93 -10.08
N LEU A 144 -6.30 -26.53 -9.36
CA LEU A 144 -6.04 -27.56 -8.37
C LEU A 144 -6.06 -28.96 -8.97
N LYS A 145 -5.24 -29.83 -8.41
CA LYS A 145 -5.29 -31.27 -8.71
C LYS A 145 -6.59 -31.89 -8.21
N ASP A 146 -7.04 -32.96 -8.86
CA ASP A 146 -8.32 -33.62 -8.53
C ASP A 146 -8.46 -34.04 -7.08
N HIS A 147 -7.39 -34.49 -6.43
CA HIS A 147 -7.39 -34.91 -5.04
C HIS A 147 -7.60 -33.78 -4.02
N ALA A 148 -7.40 -32.53 -4.42
CA ALA A 148 -7.57 -31.34 -3.58
C ALA A 148 -9.01 -30.79 -3.60
N GLN A 149 -9.89 -31.31 -4.47
CA GLN A 149 -11.28 -30.87 -4.58
C GLN A 149 -12.18 -31.51 -3.52
N SER A 150 -13.15 -30.73 -3.02
CA SER A 150 -14.19 -31.16 -2.06
C SER A 150 -13.69 -31.70 -0.73
N LYS A 151 -12.45 -31.37 -0.33
CA LYS A 151 -11.89 -31.74 0.96
C LYS A 151 -11.49 -30.52 1.75
N TRP A 152 -11.49 -30.64 3.07
CA TRP A 152 -10.79 -29.70 3.92
C TRP A 152 -9.29 -29.93 3.78
N THR A 153 -8.61 -28.90 3.37
CA THR A 153 -7.15 -28.84 3.36
C THR A 153 -6.69 -27.67 4.19
N GLY A 154 -5.59 -27.80 4.86
CA GLY A 154 -5.14 -26.71 5.71
C GLY A 154 -3.92 -27.07 6.53
N SER A 155 -3.64 -26.20 7.48
CA SER A 155 -2.52 -26.37 8.40
C SER A 155 -2.80 -25.80 9.78
N VAL A 156 -2.12 -26.38 10.74
CA VAL A 156 -2.04 -25.91 12.13
C VAL A 156 -0.58 -25.73 12.49
N LYS A 157 -0.24 -24.58 13.07
CA LYS A 157 1.07 -24.32 13.61
C LYS A 157 0.92 -23.87 15.08
N GLY A 158 1.65 -24.48 15.98
CA GLY A 158 1.74 -24.06 17.37
C GLY A 158 3.20 -23.87 17.75
N GLY A 159 3.55 -22.75 18.38
CA GLY A 159 4.91 -22.43 18.77
C GLY A 159 4.99 -21.87 20.19
N LEU A 160 6.04 -22.27 20.91
CA LEU A 160 6.38 -21.73 22.22
C LEU A 160 7.84 -21.30 22.21
N GLY A 161 8.14 -20.18 22.86
CA GLY A 161 9.48 -19.63 22.88
C GLY A 161 9.82 -18.92 24.19
N PHE A 162 11.07 -18.50 24.29
CA PHE A 162 11.64 -17.91 25.48
C PHE A 162 12.39 -16.64 25.16
N SER A 163 12.51 -15.79 26.22
CA SER A 163 13.25 -14.55 26.23
C SER A 163 12.81 -13.47 25.24
N PRO A 164 11.59 -12.94 25.39
CA PRO A 164 10.54 -13.20 26.41
C PRO A 164 9.76 -14.49 26.14
N LEU A 165 8.74 -14.80 26.96
CA LEU A 165 7.80 -15.89 26.66
C LEU A 165 7.05 -15.59 25.36
N LEU A 166 7.23 -16.43 24.34
CA LEU A 166 6.63 -16.31 23.03
C LEU A 166 5.58 -17.38 22.82
N VAL A 167 4.51 -16.99 22.13
CA VAL A 167 3.44 -17.88 21.69
C VAL A 167 3.11 -17.53 20.24
N ASN A 168 3.03 -18.53 19.38
CA ASN A 168 2.55 -18.42 18.02
C ASN A 168 1.55 -19.54 17.75
N ALA A 169 0.35 -19.19 17.30
CA ALA A 169 -0.66 -20.12 16.84
C ALA A 169 -1.17 -19.66 15.47
N ASP A 170 -1.22 -20.56 14.51
CA ASP A 170 -1.74 -20.31 13.16
C ASP A 170 -2.58 -21.53 12.76
N PHE A 171 -3.82 -21.27 12.42
CA PHE A 171 -4.74 -22.25 11.86
C PHE A 171 -5.31 -21.68 10.56
N ASN A 172 -5.17 -22.40 9.48
CA ASN A 172 -5.86 -22.08 8.24
C ASN A 172 -6.46 -23.34 7.65
N ALA A 173 -7.67 -23.22 7.14
CA ALA A 173 -8.40 -24.29 6.49
C ALA A 173 -9.19 -23.75 5.31
N LEU A 174 -9.22 -24.51 4.24
CA LEU A 174 -9.90 -24.23 3.00
C LEU A 174 -10.71 -25.47 2.59
N ASN A 175 -11.96 -25.25 2.25
CA ASN A 175 -12.82 -26.24 1.62
C ASN A 175 -13.28 -25.72 0.27
N ILE A 176 -13.05 -26.48 -0.79
CA ILE A 176 -13.46 -26.13 -2.16
C ILE A 176 -14.47 -27.17 -2.62
N GLY A 177 -15.74 -26.92 -2.29
CA GLY A 177 -16.88 -27.71 -2.77
C GLY A 177 -17.50 -27.10 -4.04
N GLN A 178 -18.36 -27.90 -4.72
CA GLN A 178 -19.03 -27.46 -5.95
C GLN A 178 -20.05 -26.33 -5.73
N LYS A 179 -20.71 -26.29 -4.57
CA LYS A 179 -21.78 -25.34 -4.25
C LYS A 179 -21.39 -24.34 -3.17
N MET A 180 -20.38 -24.67 -2.39
CA MET A 180 -19.94 -23.87 -1.26
C MET A 180 -18.44 -24.00 -1.11
N GLN A 181 -17.78 -22.88 -0.91
CA GLN A 181 -16.35 -22.80 -0.63
C GLN A 181 -16.17 -21.99 0.65
N THR A 182 -15.36 -22.50 1.57
CA THR A 182 -15.19 -21.88 2.87
C THR A 182 -13.73 -21.76 3.22
N THR A 183 -13.32 -20.59 3.69
CA THR A 183 -12.00 -20.34 4.26
C THR A 183 -12.15 -20.03 5.74
N VAL A 184 -11.27 -20.57 6.55
CA VAL A 184 -11.15 -20.25 7.97
C VAL A 184 -9.70 -19.93 8.27
N LEU A 185 -9.45 -18.77 8.88
CA LEU A 185 -8.16 -18.34 9.32
C LEU A 185 -8.25 -17.95 10.80
N PHE A 186 -7.34 -18.46 11.60
CA PHE A 186 -7.11 -18.00 12.97
C PHE A 186 -5.62 -17.89 13.23
N LYS A 187 -5.18 -16.72 13.71
CA LYS A 187 -3.80 -16.52 14.15
C LYS A 187 -3.79 -15.80 15.49
N ALA A 188 -2.87 -16.19 16.34
CA ALA A 188 -2.57 -15.50 17.59
C ALA A 188 -1.06 -15.51 17.79
N ASP A 189 -0.47 -14.36 18.07
CA ASP A 189 0.98 -14.18 18.03
C ASP A 189 1.44 -13.08 18.97
N ASN A 190 2.62 -13.29 19.57
CA ASN A 190 3.36 -12.24 20.25
C ASN A 190 4.84 -12.19 19.80
N THR A 191 5.13 -12.71 18.60
CA THR A 191 6.48 -12.69 18.02
C THR A 191 6.76 -11.46 17.16
N GLY A 192 5.83 -10.50 17.13
CA GLY A 192 5.96 -9.24 16.39
C GLY A 192 5.24 -9.21 15.06
N LEU A 193 4.41 -10.23 14.75
CA LEU A 193 3.64 -10.21 13.51
C LEU A 193 2.52 -9.16 13.57
N ASP A 194 2.30 -8.51 12.43
CA ASP A 194 1.22 -7.57 12.22
C ASP A 194 0.14 -8.20 11.34
N PHE A 195 -1.08 -8.33 11.87
CA PHE A 195 -2.21 -8.87 11.12
C PHE A 195 -3.18 -7.80 10.61
N SER A 196 -2.91 -6.52 10.88
CA SER A 196 -3.78 -5.41 10.46
C SER A 196 -3.95 -5.33 8.94
N GLY A 197 -2.91 -5.66 8.18
CA GLY A 197 -2.98 -5.70 6.71
C GLY A 197 -3.91 -6.78 6.12
N SER A 198 -4.41 -7.70 6.97
CA SER A 198 -5.44 -8.66 6.56
C SER A 198 -6.87 -8.13 6.72
N LEU A 199 -7.02 -6.89 7.21
CA LEU A 199 -8.29 -6.19 7.34
C LEU A 199 -8.56 -5.40 6.06
N ASN A 200 -9.52 -5.83 5.25
CA ASN A 200 -9.95 -5.05 4.10
C ASN A 200 -10.69 -3.80 4.58
N GLY A 201 -10.25 -2.61 4.18
CA GLY A 201 -10.92 -1.35 4.49
C GLY A 201 -10.47 -0.63 5.76
N PHE A 202 -9.66 -1.25 6.63
CA PHE A 202 -9.01 -0.59 7.76
C PHE A 202 -7.52 -0.37 7.49
N GLY A 203 -7.19 0.36 6.43
CA GLY A 203 -5.85 0.94 6.30
C GLY A 203 -5.69 2.12 7.28
N SER A 204 -4.47 2.57 7.50
CA SER A 204 -4.13 3.75 8.32
C SER A 204 -4.87 5.04 7.89
N ASP A 205 -5.40 5.06 6.69
CA ASP A 205 -6.43 5.98 6.23
C ASP A 205 -7.66 5.13 5.90
N PHE A 206 -8.76 5.29 6.60
CA PHE A 206 -10.08 4.77 6.24
C PHE A 206 -10.53 5.38 4.89
N GLY A 207 -9.72 5.23 3.87
CA GLY A 207 -9.93 5.71 2.53
C GLY A 207 -10.36 4.56 1.65
N PHE A 208 -11.61 4.52 1.25
CA PHE A 208 -12.01 3.77 0.08
C PHE A 208 -11.36 4.43 -1.14
N TYR A 209 -10.23 3.91 -1.56
CA TYR A 209 -9.70 4.18 -2.88
C TYR A 209 -10.50 3.30 -3.86
N ASP A 210 -11.63 3.80 -4.27
CA ASP A 210 -12.30 3.31 -5.46
C ASP A 210 -11.66 4.07 -6.63
N GLY A 211 -11.00 3.40 -7.54
CA GLY A 211 -10.30 4.00 -8.66
C GLY A 211 -11.23 4.90 -9.47
N GLY A 212 -11.14 6.22 -9.25
CA GLY A 212 -12.02 7.24 -9.82
C GLY A 212 -13.19 7.68 -8.94
N GLY A 213 -13.35 7.14 -7.72
CA GLY A 213 -14.41 7.51 -6.78
C GLY A 213 -14.04 8.73 -5.92
N GLN A 214 -15.04 9.52 -5.56
CA GLN A 214 -14.90 10.66 -4.64
C GLN A 214 -14.52 10.15 -3.24
N ASP A 215 -13.55 10.82 -2.58
CA ASP A 215 -13.16 10.51 -1.20
C ASP A 215 -14.28 10.95 -0.24
N TYR A 216 -15.08 10.00 0.22
CA TYR A 216 -16.12 10.20 1.21
C TYR A 216 -15.63 9.98 2.66
N SER A 217 -14.39 9.57 2.84
CA SER A 217 -13.81 9.28 4.13
C SER A 217 -13.64 10.53 4.99
N ILE A 218 -13.56 10.33 6.29
CA ILE A 218 -13.25 11.38 7.25
C ILE A 218 -11.81 11.21 7.71
N LYS A 219 -11.02 12.28 7.59
CA LYS A 219 -9.65 12.34 8.08
C LYS A 219 -9.55 11.98 9.56
N GLU A 220 -8.53 11.23 9.92
CA GLU A 220 -8.05 11.13 11.28
C GLU A 220 -7.34 12.43 11.67
N PHE A 221 -7.90 13.14 12.68
CA PHE A 221 -7.33 14.40 13.12
C PHE A 221 -6.21 14.19 14.13
N LEU A 222 -6.35 13.18 15.01
CA LEU A 222 -5.36 12.87 16.04
C LEU A 222 -4.22 12.03 15.46
N LYS A 223 -2.98 12.35 15.81
CA LYS A 223 -1.77 11.67 15.35
C LYS A 223 -0.93 11.12 16.51
N VAL A 224 -1.60 10.59 17.50
CA VAL A 224 -0.95 9.94 18.64
C VAL A 224 -0.95 8.43 18.42
N SER A 225 0.20 7.90 18.09
CA SER A 225 0.40 6.46 17.85
C SER A 225 1.76 6.02 18.40
N PRO A 226 1.97 4.72 18.64
CA PRO A 226 3.29 4.19 18.94
C PRO A 226 4.26 4.44 17.77
N SER A 227 5.45 4.96 18.08
CA SER A 227 6.51 5.19 17.09
C SER A 227 7.31 3.91 16.89
N LEU A 228 7.33 3.39 15.66
CA LEU A 228 8.01 2.15 15.27
C LEU A 228 9.12 2.42 14.28
N ALA A 229 10.22 1.68 14.39
CA ALA A 229 11.29 1.73 13.41
C ALA A 229 10.80 1.29 12.02
N PRO A 230 11.33 1.85 10.92
CA PRO A 230 11.04 1.42 9.55
C PRO A 230 11.77 0.11 9.21
N LEU A 231 11.53 -0.92 10.00
CA LEU A 231 12.02 -2.28 9.85
C LEU A 231 10.83 -3.23 9.73
N SER A 232 11.09 -4.51 9.48
CA SER A 232 10.02 -5.51 9.49
C SER A 232 9.28 -5.53 10.84
N SER A 233 7.99 -5.83 10.81
CA SER A 233 7.15 -5.86 12.02
C SER A 233 7.73 -6.75 13.11
N GLU A 234 8.29 -7.89 12.74
CA GLU A 234 8.93 -8.84 13.66
C GLU A 234 10.17 -8.28 14.37
N ARG A 235 10.79 -7.20 13.84
CA ARG A 235 11.92 -6.49 14.47
C ARG A 235 11.46 -5.42 15.44
N THR A 236 10.30 -4.82 15.19
CA THR A 236 9.90 -3.56 15.84
C THR A 236 8.74 -3.68 16.79
N ARG A 237 7.79 -4.60 16.51
CA ARG A 237 6.53 -4.66 17.26
C ARG A 237 6.69 -5.54 18.50
N ASP A 238 6.63 -4.95 19.68
CA ASP A 238 6.40 -5.69 20.93
C ASP A 238 4.89 -5.74 21.17
N ASN A 239 4.25 -6.74 20.56
CA ASN A 239 2.80 -6.82 20.53
C ASN A 239 2.24 -8.18 20.95
N ARG A 240 0.94 -8.21 21.12
CA ARG A 240 0.10 -9.40 21.23
C ARG A 240 -1.05 -9.21 20.26
N SER A 241 -0.99 -9.91 19.15
CA SER A 241 -1.91 -9.77 18.03
C SER A 241 -2.69 -11.04 17.79
N GLY A 242 -3.92 -10.90 17.32
CA GLY A 242 -4.76 -12.03 16.91
C GLY A 242 -5.74 -11.62 15.83
N ILE A 243 -5.99 -12.54 14.91
CA ILE A 243 -7.00 -12.39 13.86
C ILE A 243 -7.78 -13.69 13.69
N ALA A 244 -9.08 -13.57 13.52
CA ALA A 244 -9.98 -14.63 13.12
C ALA A 244 -10.77 -14.16 11.89
N ASN A 245 -10.74 -14.93 10.83
CA ASN A 245 -11.51 -14.67 9.61
C ASN A 245 -12.24 -15.94 9.18
N ILE A 246 -13.48 -15.77 8.78
CA ILE A 246 -14.27 -16.80 8.11
C ILE A 246 -14.90 -16.18 6.87
N GLY A 247 -14.65 -16.78 5.72
CA GLY A 247 -15.23 -16.41 4.44
C GLY A 247 -15.93 -17.60 3.80
N THR A 248 -17.13 -17.39 3.31
CA THR A 248 -17.87 -18.45 2.62
C THR A 248 -18.52 -17.91 1.35
N THR A 249 -18.22 -18.54 0.24
CA THR A 249 -18.86 -18.28 -1.05
C THR A 249 -19.89 -19.40 -1.33
N PHE A 250 -21.13 -19.01 -1.54
CA PHE A 250 -22.23 -19.89 -1.92
C PHE A 250 -22.53 -19.69 -3.42
N LYS A 251 -22.50 -20.74 -4.18
CA LYS A 251 -23.02 -20.77 -5.54
C LYS A 251 -24.54 -20.95 -5.48
N LEU A 252 -25.29 -19.86 -5.58
CA LEU A 252 -26.77 -19.88 -5.46
C LEU A 252 -27.39 -20.60 -6.66
N ASN A 253 -26.85 -20.36 -7.86
CA ASN A 253 -27.19 -21.04 -9.10
C ASN A 253 -26.04 -20.95 -10.11
N GLN A 254 -26.27 -21.11 -11.41
CA GLN A 254 -25.23 -21.05 -12.44
C GLN A 254 -24.61 -19.65 -12.59
N ASP A 255 -25.41 -18.60 -12.35
CA ASP A 255 -25.08 -17.20 -12.60
C ASP A 255 -24.70 -16.45 -11.32
N TYR A 256 -25.28 -16.80 -10.16
CA TYR A 256 -25.19 -16.00 -8.93
C TYR A 256 -24.37 -16.67 -7.85
N GLN A 257 -23.53 -15.87 -7.23
CA GLN A 257 -22.73 -16.24 -6.06
C GLN A 257 -23.03 -15.26 -4.91
N LEU A 258 -23.04 -15.76 -3.69
CA LEU A 258 -23.12 -14.97 -2.48
C LEU A 258 -21.86 -15.22 -1.66
N ASN A 259 -21.11 -14.15 -1.42
CA ASN A 259 -19.93 -14.20 -0.57
C ASN A 259 -20.26 -13.52 0.76
N VAL A 260 -19.92 -14.17 1.87
CA VAL A 260 -20.06 -13.63 3.23
C VAL A 260 -18.73 -13.77 3.93
N GLN A 261 -18.19 -12.66 4.44
CA GLN A 261 -16.93 -12.63 5.15
C GLN A 261 -17.09 -11.93 6.49
N LEU A 262 -16.51 -12.51 7.54
CA LEU A 262 -16.46 -11.92 8.88
C LEU A 262 -15.02 -11.98 9.38
N THR A 263 -14.50 -10.84 9.83
CA THR A 263 -13.16 -10.72 10.39
C THR A 263 -13.22 -10.06 11.75
N TYR A 264 -12.51 -10.62 12.71
CA TYR A 264 -12.19 -10.03 14.00
C TYR A 264 -10.68 -9.92 14.16
N HIS A 265 -10.19 -8.76 14.55
CA HIS A 265 -8.79 -8.52 14.83
C HIS A 265 -8.61 -7.88 16.20
N THR A 266 -7.51 -8.18 16.87
CA THR A 266 -7.09 -7.52 18.10
C THR A 266 -5.58 -7.37 18.12
N ASP A 267 -5.09 -6.20 18.56
CA ASP A 267 -3.65 -5.95 18.74
C ASP A 267 -3.41 -5.13 20.02
N ARG A 268 -2.35 -5.47 20.74
CA ARG A 268 -1.82 -4.69 21.85
C ARG A 268 -0.35 -4.49 21.58
N LEU A 269 0.06 -3.25 21.44
CA LEU A 269 1.41 -2.88 21.02
C LEU A 269 2.05 -1.98 22.07
N THR A 270 3.33 -2.21 22.33
CA THR A 270 4.20 -1.32 23.12
C THR A 270 5.37 -0.89 22.26
N ALA A 271 5.69 0.41 22.27
CA ALA A 271 6.85 0.96 21.56
C ALA A 271 7.52 2.06 22.39
N SER A 272 8.81 2.25 22.17
CA SER A 272 9.57 3.36 22.77
C SER A 272 10.58 3.87 21.76
N SER A 273 10.73 5.19 21.70
CA SER A 273 11.69 5.86 20.83
C SER A 273 12.24 7.12 21.51
N PHE A 274 13.34 7.61 20.97
CA PHE A 274 13.89 8.92 21.24
C PHE A 274 14.04 9.62 19.92
N ASP A 275 13.51 10.85 19.82
CA ASP A 275 13.48 11.63 18.60
C ASP A 275 14.11 13.00 18.80
N GLU A 276 14.94 13.40 17.84
CA GLU A 276 15.49 14.74 17.72
C GLU A 276 15.16 15.27 16.33
N THR A 277 14.22 16.22 16.25
CA THR A 277 13.80 16.83 15.00
C THR A 277 14.30 18.25 14.87
N THR A 278 15.06 18.53 13.81
CA THR A 278 15.52 19.85 13.41
C THR A 278 14.59 20.42 12.33
N TYR A 279 13.98 21.53 12.62
CA TYR A 279 13.21 22.33 11.67
C TYR A 279 14.09 23.46 11.14
N TYR A 280 14.28 23.50 9.84
CA TYR A 280 15.05 24.57 9.20
C TYR A 280 14.13 25.77 8.93
N LEU A 281 14.54 26.93 9.43
CA LEU A 281 13.84 28.20 9.25
C LEU A 281 14.51 29.03 8.16
N SER A 282 13.93 30.19 7.82
CA SER A 282 14.56 31.18 6.95
C SER A 282 15.81 31.79 7.62
N GLY A 283 16.83 32.14 6.84
CA GLY A 283 18.03 32.78 7.36
C GLY A 283 19.00 31.87 8.11
N ASN A 284 19.01 30.57 7.83
CA ASN A 284 19.84 29.53 8.49
C ASN A 284 19.57 29.32 9.98
N GLU A 285 18.45 29.82 10.50
CA GLU A 285 17.98 29.51 11.83
C GLU A 285 17.38 28.10 11.89
N THR A 286 17.40 27.50 13.08
CA THR A 286 16.80 26.19 13.31
C THR A 286 16.06 26.14 14.63
N VAL A 287 14.97 25.32 14.65
CA VAL A 287 14.31 24.91 15.89
C VAL A 287 14.58 23.41 16.07
N VAL A 288 15.07 23.04 17.24
CA VAL A 288 15.32 21.63 17.57
C VAL A 288 14.32 21.20 18.64
N ASP A 289 13.64 20.09 18.40
CA ASP A 289 12.73 19.45 19.33
C ASP A 289 13.26 18.07 19.73
N VAL A 290 13.42 17.84 21.03
CA VAL A 290 14.01 16.60 21.57
C VAL A 290 13.01 15.92 22.50
N VAL A 291 12.62 14.70 22.15
CA VAL A 291 11.51 14.00 22.80
C VAL A 291 11.85 12.52 23.03
N GLY A 292 11.69 12.04 24.25
CA GLY A 292 11.62 10.61 24.55
C GLY A 292 10.15 10.17 24.59
N GLU A 293 9.82 9.08 23.90
CA GLU A 293 8.46 8.57 23.79
C GLU A 293 8.34 7.13 24.31
N SER A 294 7.25 6.84 25.02
CA SER A 294 6.82 5.49 25.34
C SER A 294 5.32 5.38 25.14
N ALA A 295 4.88 4.47 24.28
CA ALA A 295 3.48 4.32 23.95
C ALA A 295 2.98 2.88 24.12
N LYS A 296 1.71 2.76 24.54
CA LYS A 296 0.94 1.52 24.58
C LYS A 296 -0.36 1.74 23.82
N SER A 297 -0.65 0.87 22.86
CA SER A 297 -1.93 0.87 22.17
C SER A 297 -2.67 -0.45 22.37
N LYS A 298 -4.00 -0.36 22.32
CA LYS A 298 -4.91 -1.49 22.26
C LYS A 298 -5.91 -1.21 21.15
N GLN A 299 -6.04 -2.13 20.23
CA GLN A 299 -6.96 -2.06 19.10
C GLN A 299 -7.79 -3.33 19.00
N GLN A 300 -9.05 -3.18 18.63
CA GLN A 300 -9.97 -4.27 18.29
C GLN A 300 -10.79 -3.83 17.10
N ASP A 301 -10.96 -4.72 16.11
CA ASP A 301 -11.65 -4.44 14.86
C ASP A 301 -12.65 -5.55 14.57
N ILE A 302 -13.80 -5.19 14.05
CA ILE A 302 -14.78 -6.11 13.46
C ILE A 302 -15.10 -5.60 12.07
N GLN A 303 -15.04 -6.49 11.08
CA GLN A 303 -15.43 -6.23 9.72
C GLN A 303 -16.34 -7.35 9.22
N ALA A 304 -17.41 -6.99 8.51
CA ALA A 304 -18.32 -7.93 7.87
C ALA A 304 -18.65 -7.44 6.46
N ASP A 305 -18.50 -8.31 5.47
CA ASP A 305 -18.79 -8.02 4.07
C ASP A 305 -19.75 -9.09 3.54
N ILE A 306 -20.78 -8.65 2.81
CA ILE A 306 -21.73 -9.51 2.12
C ILE A 306 -21.76 -9.04 0.66
N THR A 307 -21.34 -9.91 -0.27
CA THR A 307 -21.31 -9.60 -1.70
C THR A 307 -22.19 -10.56 -2.48
N LEU A 308 -23.13 -10.03 -3.23
CA LEU A 308 -23.89 -10.73 -4.27
C LEU A 308 -23.25 -10.45 -5.62
N LEU A 309 -22.81 -11.48 -6.32
CA LEU A 309 -22.12 -11.39 -7.60
C LEU A 309 -22.81 -12.24 -8.67
N ALA A 310 -22.98 -11.67 -9.86
CA ALA A 310 -23.22 -12.42 -11.09
C ALA A 310 -22.29 -11.89 -12.18
N ASN A 311 -21.56 -12.78 -12.86
CA ASN A 311 -20.60 -12.42 -13.91
C ASN A 311 -20.75 -13.37 -15.11
N THR A 312 -21.59 -12.96 -16.06
CA THR A 312 -21.91 -13.71 -17.28
C THR A 312 -21.62 -12.86 -18.51
N ASP A 313 -21.67 -13.45 -19.69
CA ASP A 313 -21.48 -12.72 -20.94
C ASP A 313 -22.61 -11.71 -21.23
N THR A 314 -23.77 -11.84 -20.57
CA THR A 314 -24.94 -10.97 -20.82
C THR A 314 -25.25 -9.99 -19.71
N LYS A 315 -24.77 -10.24 -18.50
CA LYS A 315 -24.99 -9.38 -17.34
C LYS A 315 -23.86 -9.47 -16.33
N TYR A 316 -23.62 -8.37 -15.67
CA TYR A 316 -22.80 -8.29 -14.47
C TYR A 316 -23.61 -7.64 -13.36
N LEU A 317 -23.62 -8.24 -12.18
CA LEU A 317 -24.20 -7.67 -10.96
C LEU A 317 -23.19 -7.84 -9.83
N ARG A 318 -22.88 -6.76 -9.16
CA ARG A 318 -22.17 -6.79 -7.88
C ARG A 318 -22.88 -5.88 -6.92
N ASN A 319 -23.30 -6.40 -5.78
CA ASN A 319 -23.77 -5.59 -4.67
C ASN A 319 -23.01 -6.03 -3.43
N GLN A 320 -22.30 -5.10 -2.80
CA GLN A 320 -21.50 -5.35 -1.61
C GLN A 320 -21.95 -4.44 -0.48
N LEU A 321 -22.43 -5.07 0.60
CA LEU A 321 -22.71 -4.42 1.86
C LEU A 321 -21.51 -4.65 2.80
N SER A 322 -20.89 -3.56 3.26
CA SER A 322 -19.73 -3.59 4.15
C SER A 322 -20.05 -2.89 5.47
N PHE A 323 -19.71 -3.55 6.56
CA PHE A 323 -19.76 -3.00 7.92
C PHE A 323 -18.38 -3.12 8.54
N ALA A 324 -17.91 -2.04 9.17
CA ALA A 324 -16.65 -2.05 9.88
C ALA A 324 -16.70 -1.14 11.12
N THR A 325 -16.09 -1.59 12.20
CA THR A 325 -15.93 -0.78 13.42
C THR A 325 -14.62 -1.12 14.12
N GLN A 326 -14.07 -0.15 14.83
CA GLN A 326 -12.82 -0.26 15.56
C GLN A 326 -12.98 0.36 16.95
N TRP A 327 -12.29 -0.18 17.92
CA TRP A 327 -12.03 0.41 19.23
C TRP A 327 -10.53 0.52 19.41
N SER A 328 -10.03 1.74 19.53
CA SER A 328 -8.60 1.99 19.68
C SER A 328 -8.33 2.93 20.85
N ASP A 329 -7.47 2.48 21.76
CA ASP A 329 -6.98 3.23 22.90
C ASP A 329 -5.46 3.37 22.77
N VAL A 330 -4.94 4.58 22.84
CA VAL A 330 -3.49 4.84 22.85
C VAL A 330 -3.14 5.64 24.09
N ASN A 331 -2.21 5.15 24.87
CA ASN A 331 -1.59 5.85 25.99
C ASN A 331 -0.12 6.11 25.64
N LYS A 332 0.27 7.39 25.54
CA LYS A 332 1.61 7.82 25.16
C LYS A 332 2.18 8.74 26.22
N ASN A 333 3.31 8.35 26.78
CA ASN A 333 4.08 9.14 27.71
C ASN A 333 5.23 9.83 26.98
N ILE A 334 5.38 11.11 27.20
CA ILE A 334 6.43 11.96 26.66
C ILE A 334 7.35 12.37 27.80
N THR A 335 8.65 12.25 27.58
CA THR A 335 9.69 12.68 28.53
C THR A 335 10.55 13.78 27.90
N GLY A 336 11.23 14.59 28.75
CA GLY A 336 12.03 15.74 28.33
C GLY A 336 11.42 17.06 28.83
N GLU A 337 11.73 18.15 28.15
CA GLU A 337 11.33 19.50 28.59
C GLU A 337 9.80 19.70 28.62
N ARG A 338 9.07 18.92 27.79
CA ARG A 338 7.60 19.00 27.64
C ARG A 338 6.92 17.72 28.10
N ALA A 339 7.39 17.16 29.22
CA ALA A 339 6.84 15.91 29.77
C ALA A 339 5.32 15.97 29.93
N ASN A 340 4.65 14.92 29.42
CA ASN A 340 3.20 14.79 29.49
C ASN A 340 2.73 13.36 29.25
N ASP A 341 1.50 13.06 29.63
CA ASP A 341 0.78 11.84 29.26
C ASP A 341 -0.35 12.19 28.32
N GLN A 342 -0.49 11.43 27.25
CA GLN A 342 -1.57 11.56 26.28
C GLN A 342 -2.42 10.29 26.27
N LEU A 343 -3.72 10.46 26.34
CA LEU A 343 -4.70 9.40 26.14
C LEU A 343 -5.55 9.73 24.93
N VAL A 344 -5.57 8.83 23.95
CA VAL A 344 -6.41 8.95 22.76
C VAL A 344 -7.34 7.75 22.65
N ASN A 345 -8.63 8.03 22.46
CA ASN A 345 -9.65 7.03 22.19
C ASN A 345 -10.31 7.32 20.85
N THR A 346 -10.44 6.30 20.01
CA THR A 346 -11.14 6.40 18.73
C THR A 346 -12.07 5.20 18.53
N THR A 347 -13.29 5.46 18.05
CA THR A 347 -14.28 4.40 17.79
C THR A 347 -15.00 4.65 16.47
N PRO A 348 -14.28 4.57 15.33
CA PRO A 348 -14.90 4.76 14.03
C PRO A 348 -15.88 3.63 13.69
N LEU A 349 -16.91 4.00 12.93
CA LEU A 349 -17.90 3.07 12.38
C LEU A 349 -18.14 3.43 10.93
N LEU A 350 -18.17 2.40 10.08
CA LEU A 350 -18.48 2.46 8.66
C LEU A 350 -19.62 1.50 8.35
N LEU A 351 -20.58 1.98 7.58
CA LEU A 351 -21.57 1.18 6.87
C LEU A 351 -21.60 1.67 5.44
N LYS A 352 -21.38 0.79 4.47
CA LYS A 352 -21.31 1.12 3.04
C LYS A 352 -22.04 0.08 2.21
N ASP A 353 -22.76 0.50 1.19
CA ASP A 353 -23.34 -0.33 0.15
C ASP A 353 -22.83 0.13 -1.23
N ASP A 354 -22.25 -0.80 -1.99
CA ASP A 354 -21.75 -0.61 -3.35
C ASP A 354 -22.55 -1.49 -4.30
N PHE A 355 -23.26 -0.88 -5.24
CA PHE A 355 -24.06 -1.54 -6.25
C PHE A 355 -23.55 -1.23 -7.66
N LEU A 356 -23.30 -2.27 -8.45
CA LEU A 356 -22.99 -2.16 -9.88
C LEU A 356 -23.80 -3.21 -10.66
N TYR A 357 -24.52 -2.76 -11.65
CA TYR A 357 -25.26 -3.59 -12.58
C TYR A 357 -24.93 -3.22 -14.01
N LYS A 358 -24.58 -4.20 -14.85
CA LYS A 358 -24.35 -4.01 -16.29
C LYS A 358 -25.19 -5.03 -17.06
N THR A 359 -25.78 -4.60 -18.17
CA THR A 359 -26.58 -5.46 -19.04
C THR A 359 -26.52 -5.02 -20.50
N HIS A 360 -26.75 -5.92 -21.41
CA HIS A 360 -26.90 -5.58 -22.82
C HIS A 360 -28.19 -4.82 -23.09
N LEU A 361 -28.08 -3.74 -23.86
CA LEU A 361 -29.18 -3.03 -24.47
C LEU A 361 -29.01 -3.08 -26.02
N GLY A 362 -29.49 -4.13 -26.63
CA GLY A 362 -29.16 -4.50 -28.01
C GLY A 362 -27.68 -4.96 -28.09
N LYS A 363 -26.90 -4.29 -28.93
CA LYS A 363 -25.43 -4.52 -29.05
C LYS A 363 -24.59 -3.69 -28.09
N ASN A 364 -25.21 -2.78 -27.37
CA ASN A 364 -24.56 -1.84 -26.46
C ASN A 364 -24.71 -2.31 -25.01
N ILE A 365 -23.96 -1.70 -24.07
CA ILE A 365 -24.02 -2.04 -22.65
C ILE A 365 -24.52 -0.85 -21.86
N LEU A 366 -25.50 -1.10 -21.01
CA LEU A 366 -25.96 -0.14 -19.99
C LEU A 366 -25.43 -0.58 -18.63
N SER A 367 -24.79 0.36 -17.93
CA SER A 367 -24.31 0.18 -16.57
C SER A 367 -25.00 1.15 -15.62
N VAL A 368 -25.35 0.66 -14.44
CA VAL A 368 -25.88 1.46 -13.33
C VAL A 368 -24.99 1.22 -12.13
N LYS A 369 -24.39 2.30 -11.60
CA LYS A 369 -23.62 2.28 -10.35
C LYS A 369 -24.36 3.07 -9.30
N ALA A 370 -24.44 2.57 -8.06
CA ALA A 370 -24.97 3.31 -6.94
C ALA A 370 -24.16 2.99 -5.68
N ASP A 371 -23.80 4.00 -4.94
CA ASP A 371 -23.06 3.89 -3.70
C ASP A 371 -23.75 4.69 -2.62
N ALA A 372 -23.80 4.16 -1.41
CA ALA A 372 -24.28 4.90 -0.25
C ALA A 372 -23.49 4.50 0.99
N GLY A 373 -23.29 5.43 1.91
CA GLY A 373 -22.58 5.09 3.13
C GLY A 373 -22.74 6.10 4.26
N LEU A 374 -22.45 5.60 5.45
CA LEU A 374 -22.38 6.34 6.69
C LEU A 374 -21.01 6.10 7.34
N TYR A 375 -20.31 7.16 7.67
CA TYR A 375 -19.03 7.13 8.32
C TYR A 375 -19.05 8.02 9.56
N LEU A 376 -18.80 7.45 10.73
CA LEU A 376 -18.73 8.12 12.02
C LEU A 376 -17.31 7.97 12.57
N ARG A 377 -16.67 9.06 13.02
CA ARG A 377 -15.32 9.00 13.57
C ARG A 377 -15.20 9.90 14.83
N PRO A 378 -15.68 9.45 15.97
CA PRO A 378 -15.38 10.11 17.23
C PRO A 378 -13.92 9.87 17.63
N GLN A 379 -13.26 10.93 18.13
CA GLN A 379 -11.86 10.94 18.54
C GLN A 379 -11.73 11.83 19.78
N ASP A 380 -11.14 11.30 20.83
CA ASP A 380 -10.92 12.03 22.08
C ASP A 380 -9.42 12.07 22.38
N LEU A 381 -8.92 13.25 22.75
CA LEU A 381 -7.54 13.47 23.19
C LEU A 381 -7.57 14.11 24.59
N GLU A 382 -6.91 13.47 25.53
CA GLU A 382 -6.61 14.02 26.85
C GLU A 382 -5.10 14.18 27.01
N VAL A 383 -4.64 15.39 27.36
CA VAL A 383 -3.23 15.69 27.64
C VAL A 383 -3.08 16.09 29.11
N LYS A 384 -2.37 15.27 29.86
CA LYS A 384 -2.03 15.47 31.27
C LYS A 384 -0.61 15.99 31.39
N ARG A 385 -0.42 17.20 31.88
CA ARG A 385 0.86 17.84 32.17
C ARG A 385 0.70 18.86 33.31
N GLU A 386 1.81 19.23 33.94
CA GLU A 386 1.74 20.16 35.11
C GLU A 386 1.21 21.52 34.70
N GLN A 387 1.61 22.04 33.56
CA GLN A 387 1.13 23.33 33.06
C GLN A 387 0.28 23.09 31.80
N HIS A 388 -0.87 23.77 31.71
CA HIS A 388 -1.80 23.76 30.57
C HIS A 388 -2.31 22.35 30.16
N PRO A 389 -2.84 21.53 31.11
CA PRO A 389 -3.54 20.30 30.72
C PRO A 389 -4.77 20.63 29.87
N PHE A 390 -5.13 19.76 28.94
CA PHE A 390 -6.33 19.98 28.15
C PHE A 390 -6.98 18.69 27.66
N MET A 391 -8.24 18.80 27.31
CA MET A 391 -9.02 17.74 26.67
C MET A 391 -9.66 18.27 25.39
N GLN A 392 -9.67 17.45 24.34
CA GLN A 392 -10.34 17.74 23.09
C GLN A 392 -11.16 16.54 22.65
N GLN A 393 -12.44 16.79 22.33
CA GLN A 393 -13.36 15.80 21.77
C GLN A 393 -13.75 16.20 20.36
N ILE A 394 -13.57 15.30 19.40
CA ILE A 394 -13.88 15.48 18.00
C ILE A 394 -14.98 14.49 17.62
N LYS A 395 -16.08 14.99 17.04
CA LYS A 395 -17.11 14.18 16.39
C LYS A 395 -17.16 14.58 14.93
N ALA A 396 -16.63 13.71 14.09
CA ALA A 396 -16.60 13.89 12.65
C ALA A 396 -17.44 12.81 11.98
N ASN A 397 -18.43 13.20 11.20
CA ASN A 397 -19.37 12.31 10.55
C ASN A 397 -19.50 12.67 9.08
N SER A 398 -19.67 11.66 8.23
CA SER A 398 -19.95 11.79 6.80
C SER A 398 -21.07 10.82 6.43
N SER A 399 -22.03 11.29 5.65
CA SER A 399 -22.97 10.43 4.94
C SER A 399 -22.97 10.81 3.47
N TYR A 400 -23.03 9.83 2.62
CA TYR A 400 -23.00 10.06 1.18
C TYR A 400 -23.94 9.11 0.43
N ALA A 401 -24.35 9.55 -0.75
CA ALA A 401 -25.01 8.74 -1.74
C ALA A 401 -24.57 9.18 -3.12
N SER A 402 -24.41 8.24 -4.04
CA SER A 402 -24.10 8.51 -5.44
C SER A 402 -24.89 7.61 -6.37
N ILE A 403 -25.13 8.08 -7.57
CA ILE A 403 -25.69 7.30 -8.68
C ILE A 403 -24.96 7.67 -9.96
N GLY A 404 -24.62 6.67 -10.76
CA GLY A 404 -23.99 6.82 -12.06
C GLY A 404 -24.63 5.93 -13.10
N LEU A 405 -24.68 6.44 -14.32
CA LEU A 405 -25.14 5.72 -15.50
C LEU A 405 -24.03 5.75 -16.55
N THR A 406 -23.71 4.59 -17.11
CA THR A 406 -22.79 4.48 -18.26
C THR A 406 -23.48 3.76 -19.39
N TYR A 407 -23.35 4.33 -20.59
CA TYR A 407 -23.84 3.70 -21.81
C TYR A 407 -22.69 3.49 -22.79
N ASP A 408 -22.28 2.22 -22.93
CA ASP A 408 -21.18 1.80 -23.79
C ASP A 408 -21.72 1.43 -25.16
N ILE A 409 -21.30 2.17 -26.19
CA ILE A 409 -21.74 2.05 -27.57
C ILE A 409 -20.61 1.45 -28.40
N ARG A 410 -20.82 0.27 -28.93
CA ARG A 410 -19.91 -0.31 -29.92
C ARG A 410 -20.21 0.25 -31.31
N LEU A 411 -19.35 1.16 -31.78
CA LEU A 411 -19.48 1.81 -33.08
C LEU A 411 -19.09 0.83 -34.22
N ASN A 412 -17.98 0.13 -34.01
CA ASN A 412 -17.53 -0.98 -34.88
C ASN A 412 -16.63 -1.92 -34.06
N ASP A 413 -15.93 -2.87 -34.69
CA ASP A 413 -15.07 -3.85 -34.00
C ASP A 413 -13.83 -3.24 -33.36
N GLN A 414 -13.46 -2.02 -33.71
CA GLN A 414 -12.26 -1.33 -33.24
C GLN A 414 -12.57 -0.06 -32.42
N LEU A 415 -13.78 0.44 -32.49
CA LEU A 415 -14.13 1.75 -31.93
C LEU A 415 -15.35 1.66 -31.04
N SER A 416 -15.23 2.09 -29.81
CA SER A 416 -16.32 2.22 -28.83
C SER A 416 -16.40 3.63 -28.25
N LEU A 417 -17.59 4.02 -27.85
CA LEU A 417 -17.87 5.29 -27.17
C LEU A 417 -18.61 5.00 -25.87
N SER A 418 -18.06 5.42 -24.74
CA SER A 418 -18.70 5.35 -23.43
C SER A 418 -19.21 6.74 -23.04
N LEU A 419 -20.49 6.83 -22.71
CA LEU A 419 -21.12 8.03 -22.19
C LEU A 419 -21.45 7.81 -20.71
N ASN A 420 -20.79 8.54 -19.84
CA ASN A 420 -20.96 8.48 -18.41
C ASN A 420 -21.71 9.70 -17.90
N SER A 421 -22.59 9.51 -16.94
CA SER A 421 -23.21 10.60 -16.19
C SER A 421 -23.46 10.15 -14.74
N GLY A 422 -23.33 11.08 -13.81
CA GLY A 422 -23.55 10.74 -12.42
C GLY A 422 -23.82 11.96 -11.54
N ALA A 423 -24.35 11.70 -10.37
CA ALA A 423 -24.54 12.69 -9.33
C ALA A 423 -24.23 12.06 -7.96
N SER A 424 -23.72 12.89 -7.06
CA SER A 424 -23.45 12.46 -5.68
C SER A 424 -23.69 13.60 -4.69
N GLU A 425 -24.08 13.25 -3.49
CA GLU A 425 -24.19 14.14 -2.35
C GLU A 425 -23.37 13.62 -1.17
N ASN A 426 -22.61 14.51 -0.55
CA ASN A 426 -21.83 14.20 0.65
C ASN A 426 -22.11 15.24 1.73
N LEU A 427 -22.69 14.80 2.84
CA LEU A 427 -23.03 15.61 4.01
C LEU A 427 -22.00 15.34 5.11
N ARG A 428 -21.17 16.32 5.44
CA ARG A 428 -20.17 16.23 6.50
C ARG A 428 -20.51 17.12 7.67
N SER A 429 -20.25 16.63 8.87
CA SER A 429 -20.33 17.43 10.10
C SER A 429 -19.07 17.23 10.93
N LEU A 430 -18.57 18.32 11.49
CA LEU A 430 -17.44 18.36 12.39
C LEU A 430 -17.81 19.15 13.63
N LYS A 431 -17.75 18.52 14.79
CA LYS A 431 -17.91 19.17 16.10
C LYS A 431 -16.66 18.94 16.94
N VAL A 432 -16.06 20.00 17.44
CA VAL A 432 -14.92 19.95 18.36
C VAL A 432 -15.26 20.71 19.63
N ASN A 433 -15.22 20.01 20.75
CA ASN A 433 -15.33 20.57 22.09
C ASN A 433 -13.97 20.50 22.77
N ARG A 434 -13.62 21.52 23.56
CA ARG A 434 -12.33 21.58 24.28
C ARG A 434 -12.50 22.18 25.67
N SER A 435 -11.56 21.84 26.55
CA SER A 435 -11.30 22.60 27.74
C SER A 435 -10.58 23.92 27.39
N GLU A 436 -10.76 24.95 28.17
CA GLU A 436 -10.05 26.20 28.03
C GLU A 436 -8.54 25.98 28.22
N LEU A 437 -7.74 26.65 27.40
CA LEU A 437 -6.29 26.74 27.54
C LEU A 437 -5.91 28.17 27.87
N PRO A 438 -5.39 28.47 29.08
CA PRO A 438 -5.01 29.82 29.45
C PRO A 438 -4.00 30.42 28.44
N GLY A 439 -4.29 31.61 27.95
CA GLY A 439 -3.46 32.34 26.99
C GLY A 439 -3.62 31.93 25.52
N LEU A 440 -4.54 31.04 25.21
CA LEU A 440 -4.85 30.67 23.83
C LEU A 440 -6.36 30.64 23.62
N GLU A 441 -6.85 31.58 22.81
CA GLU A 441 -8.26 31.61 22.42
C GLU A 441 -8.57 30.50 21.45
N MET A 442 -9.20 29.45 21.91
CA MET A 442 -9.56 28.29 21.11
C MET A 442 -11.02 27.94 21.27
N PRO A 443 -11.91 28.61 20.57
CA PRO A 443 -13.35 28.37 20.70
C PRO A 443 -13.69 26.93 20.23
N ASN A 444 -14.76 26.40 20.80
CA ASN A 444 -15.39 25.21 20.27
C ASN A 444 -15.75 25.41 18.80
N MET A 445 -15.83 24.33 18.05
CA MET A 445 -16.19 24.37 16.62
C MET A 445 -17.41 23.50 16.35
N LYS A 446 -18.26 23.97 15.46
CA LYS A 446 -19.37 23.20 14.91
C LYS A 446 -19.61 23.62 13.47
N SER A 447 -19.19 22.81 12.52
CA SER A 447 -19.33 23.08 11.09
C SER A 447 -20.06 21.97 10.37
N LYS A 448 -20.71 22.33 9.28
CA LYS A 448 -21.28 21.42 8.28
C LYS A 448 -20.73 21.80 6.93
N LEU A 449 -20.42 20.77 6.13
CA LEU A 449 -20.02 20.89 4.73
C LEU A 449 -20.93 19.99 3.91
N ASP A 450 -21.77 20.58 3.09
CA ASP A 450 -22.63 19.88 2.14
C ASP A 450 -22.00 20.02 0.76
N VAL A 451 -21.81 18.92 0.07
CA VAL A 451 -21.16 18.87 -1.26
C VAL A 451 -22.03 18.07 -2.21
N PHE A 452 -22.57 18.75 -3.20
CA PHE A 452 -23.22 18.12 -4.35
C PHE A 452 -22.27 18.12 -5.55
N ASN A 453 -22.11 16.97 -6.18
CA ASN A 453 -21.35 16.85 -7.42
C ASN A 453 -22.22 16.20 -8.50
N ALA A 454 -22.08 16.70 -9.73
CA ALA A 454 -22.60 16.04 -10.92
C ALA A 454 -21.48 15.93 -11.97
N ASN A 455 -21.48 14.87 -12.72
CA ASN A 455 -20.49 14.66 -13.78
C ASN A 455 -21.14 14.14 -15.06
N ALA A 456 -20.51 14.49 -16.18
CA ALA A 456 -20.76 13.91 -17.49
C ALA A 456 -19.43 13.69 -18.20
N GLU A 457 -19.28 12.57 -18.87
CA GLU A 457 -18.05 12.19 -19.56
C GLU A 457 -18.36 11.52 -20.88
N ALA A 458 -17.58 11.85 -21.90
CA ALA A 458 -17.51 11.12 -23.15
C ALA A 458 -16.10 10.51 -23.28
N LYS A 459 -16.02 9.17 -23.38
CA LYS A 459 -14.79 8.41 -23.53
C LYS A 459 -14.81 7.66 -24.84
N LEU A 460 -13.82 7.90 -25.69
CA LEU A 460 -13.63 7.23 -26.97
C LEU A 460 -12.47 6.26 -26.85
N THR A 461 -12.70 4.98 -27.13
CA THR A 461 -11.71 3.92 -27.12
C THR A 461 -11.54 3.34 -28.52
N TYR A 462 -10.31 3.38 -29.04
CA TYR A 462 -9.91 2.73 -30.27
C TYR A 462 -8.98 1.56 -29.95
N MET A 463 -9.29 0.37 -30.44
CA MET A 463 -8.60 -0.87 -30.10
C MET A 463 -8.34 -1.74 -31.30
N THR A 464 -7.09 -2.16 -31.47
CA THR A 464 -6.61 -3.16 -32.44
C THR A 464 -5.66 -4.11 -31.73
N ASP A 465 -5.20 -5.15 -32.44
CA ASP A 465 -4.18 -6.09 -31.89
C ASP A 465 -2.87 -5.41 -31.48
N LYS A 466 -2.59 -4.20 -31.98
CA LYS A 466 -1.32 -3.51 -31.72
C LYS A 466 -1.47 -2.14 -31.06
N LEU A 467 -2.57 -1.48 -31.28
CA LEU A 467 -2.77 -0.12 -30.78
C LEU A 467 -4.06 -0.04 -30.00
N GLN A 468 -3.93 0.53 -28.87
CA GLN A 468 -5.01 0.93 -28.01
C GLN A 468 -4.85 2.40 -27.70
N ALA A 469 -5.90 3.16 -27.90
CA ALA A 469 -5.94 4.58 -27.61
C ALA A 469 -7.27 4.91 -26.95
N GLU A 470 -7.22 5.61 -25.85
CA GLU A 470 -8.37 6.07 -25.11
C GLU A 470 -8.26 7.56 -24.86
N VAL A 471 -9.31 8.29 -25.16
CA VAL A 471 -9.43 9.72 -24.88
C VAL A 471 -10.71 9.96 -24.11
N SER A 472 -10.63 10.62 -22.97
CA SER A 472 -11.79 10.98 -22.17
C SER A 472 -11.89 12.48 -21.91
N PHE A 473 -13.13 12.97 -21.80
CA PHE A 473 -13.46 14.37 -21.53
C PHE A 473 -14.50 14.45 -20.39
N PRO A 474 -14.07 14.19 -19.14
CA PRO A 474 -14.95 14.36 -17.99
C PRO A 474 -15.18 15.84 -17.69
N VAL A 475 -16.44 16.21 -17.58
CA VAL A 475 -16.90 17.51 -17.10
C VAL A 475 -17.56 17.28 -15.75
N LYS A 476 -17.08 17.96 -14.72
CA LYS A 476 -17.62 17.88 -13.36
C LYS A 476 -18.22 19.22 -12.94
N TYR A 477 -19.30 19.19 -12.20
CA TYR A 477 -19.89 20.31 -11.50
C TYR A 477 -19.86 20.03 -10.02
N GLY A 478 -19.27 20.93 -9.24
CA GLY A 478 -19.24 20.85 -7.78
C GLY A 478 -19.95 22.04 -7.16
N ASP A 479 -20.81 21.79 -6.18
CA ASP A 479 -21.51 22.79 -5.39
C ASP A 479 -21.25 22.55 -3.91
N TYR A 480 -20.63 23.52 -3.24
CA TYR A 480 -20.09 23.41 -1.89
C TYR A 480 -20.73 24.42 -0.97
N HIS A 481 -21.28 23.98 0.16
CA HIS A 481 -21.89 24.81 1.17
C HIS A 481 -21.24 24.51 2.55
N LEU A 482 -20.36 25.39 3.00
CA LEU A 482 -19.77 25.34 4.33
C LEU A 482 -20.53 26.29 5.26
N THR A 483 -21.00 25.77 6.38
CA THR A 483 -21.67 26.53 7.45
C THR A 483 -20.88 26.38 8.74
N ASP A 484 -20.37 27.49 9.28
CA ASP A 484 -19.92 27.56 10.68
C ASP A 484 -21.15 27.86 11.55
N GLN A 485 -21.61 26.83 12.28
CA GLN A 485 -22.85 26.92 13.03
C GLN A 485 -22.74 27.72 14.35
N LEU A 486 -21.50 28.02 14.82
CA LEU A 486 -21.30 28.82 16.03
C LEU A 486 -21.26 30.30 15.73
N ASN A 487 -20.71 30.71 14.59
CA ASN A 487 -20.56 32.11 14.20
C ASN A 487 -21.56 32.55 13.11
N ASP A 488 -22.50 31.67 12.73
CA ASP A 488 -23.47 31.83 11.62
C ASP A 488 -22.84 32.32 10.31
N ASN A 489 -21.62 31.87 10.06
CA ASN A 489 -20.89 32.21 8.84
C ASN A 489 -21.10 31.11 7.76
N LYS A 490 -21.46 31.57 6.55
CA LYS A 490 -21.76 30.68 5.41
C LYS A 490 -20.87 31.03 4.24
N MET A 491 -20.32 29.98 3.62
CA MET A 491 -19.52 30.08 2.41
C MET A 491 -20.06 29.09 1.39
N ASN A 492 -20.34 29.61 0.20
CA ASN A 492 -20.85 28.81 -0.91
C ASN A 492 -19.93 28.96 -2.12
N LYS A 493 -19.76 27.89 -2.87
CA LYS A 493 -19.01 27.90 -4.12
C LYS A 493 -19.52 26.83 -5.07
N SER A 494 -19.78 27.22 -6.30
CA SER A 494 -20.11 26.31 -7.40
C SER A 494 -19.11 26.50 -8.54
N LYS A 495 -18.71 25.41 -9.19
CA LYS A 495 -17.74 25.45 -10.28
C LYS A 495 -17.85 24.24 -11.20
N PHE A 496 -17.54 24.48 -12.48
CA PHE A 496 -17.31 23.45 -13.48
C PHE A 496 -15.81 23.16 -13.64
N TYR A 497 -15.48 21.90 -13.87
CA TYR A 497 -14.15 21.40 -14.11
C TYR A 497 -14.12 20.57 -15.38
N LEU A 498 -13.01 20.61 -16.10
CA LEU A 498 -12.73 19.75 -17.25
C LEU A 498 -11.37 19.07 -17.01
N GLU A 499 -11.36 17.74 -17.03
CA GLU A 499 -10.20 16.90 -16.70
C GLU A 499 -9.92 15.91 -17.85
N PRO A 500 -9.43 16.38 -19.01
CA PRO A 500 -9.18 15.51 -20.15
C PRO A 500 -8.06 14.52 -19.83
N GLU A 501 -8.23 13.29 -20.32
CA GLU A 501 -7.27 12.20 -20.15
C GLU A 501 -7.01 11.51 -21.49
N LEU A 502 -5.75 11.15 -21.73
CA LEU A 502 -5.29 10.41 -22.91
C LEU A 502 -4.46 9.23 -22.45
N ASN A 503 -4.85 8.03 -22.88
CA ASN A 503 -4.09 6.78 -22.67
C ASN A 503 -3.83 6.15 -24.03
N ILE A 504 -2.56 5.85 -24.32
CA ILE A 504 -2.14 5.17 -25.56
C ILE A 504 -1.22 4.02 -25.17
N LYS A 505 -1.52 2.82 -25.67
CA LYS A 505 -0.64 1.66 -25.57
C LYS A 505 -0.39 1.08 -26.94
N TYR A 506 0.87 0.87 -27.26
CA TYR A 506 1.30 0.34 -28.55
C TYR A 506 2.17 -0.89 -28.38
N GLU A 507 1.67 -2.03 -28.85
CA GLU A 507 2.40 -3.31 -28.93
C GLU A 507 3.27 -3.31 -30.19
N ALA A 508 4.47 -2.72 -30.08
CA ALA A 508 5.41 -2.63 -31.21
C ALA A 508 5.83 -4.02 -31.75
N SER A 509 5.89 -5.00 -30.85
CA SER A 509 6.09 -6.43 -31.19
C SER A 509 5.51 -7.28 -30.05
N SER A 510 5.51 -8.62 -30.22
CA SER A 510 5.15 -9.55 -29.12
C SER A 510 6.01 -9.37 -27.85
N ASN A 511 7.14 -8.67 -27.97
CA ASN A 511 8.12 -8.50 -26.91
C ASN A 511 8.22 -7.07 -26.40
N LEU A 512 7.70 -6.07 -27.11
CA LEU A 512 7.88 -4.66 -26.80
C LEU A 512 6.55 -3.93 -26.79
N SER A 513 6.19 -3.36 -25.65
CA SER A 513 5.04 -2.50 -25.42
C SER A 513 5.50 -1.10 -25.00
N LEU A 514 4.85 -0.08 -25.54
CA LEU A 514 5.05 1.32 -25.19
C LEU A 514 3.72 1.88 -24.72
N ALA A 515 3.72 2.70 -23.67
CA ALA A 515 2.53 3.41 -23.26
C ALA A 515 2.80 4.90 -23.03
N LEU A 516 1.79 5.72 -23.24
CA LEU A 516 1.76 7.15 -22.96
C LEU A 516 0.45 7.48 -22.27
N GLU A 517 0.56 8.08 -21.09
CA GLU A 517 -0.55 8.58 -20.32
C GLU A 517 -0.40 10.09 -20.13
N ALA A 518 -1.47 10.84 -20.31
CA ALA A 518 -1.48 12.27 -20.05
C ALA A 518 -2.84 12.67 -19.48
N ARG A 519 -2.82 13.40 -18.37
CA ARG A 519 -4.05 13.85 -17.71
C ARG A 519 -3.90 15.27 -17.17
N LEU A 520 -5.02 15.97 -17.16
CA LEU A 520 -5.18 17.20 -16.39
C LEU A 520 -6.11 16.93 -15.23
N ASP A 521 -5.66 17.28 -14.04
CA ASP A 521 -6.40 17.09 -12.80
C ASP A 521 -6.84 18.44 -12.26
N VAL A 522 -8.07 18.52 -11.82
CA VAL A 522 -8.53 19.63 -11.01
C VAL A 522 -9.01 19.06 -9.70
N ASP A 523 -8.16 19.12 -8.68
CA ASP A 523 -8.58 18.70 -7.37
C ASP A 523 -9.73 19.58 -6.90
N GLU A 524 -10.78 18.90 -6.51
CA GLU A 524 -11.91 19.52 -5.83
C GLU A 524 -11.39 20.27 -4.61
N VAL A 525 -12.13 21.28 -4.18
CA VAL A 525 -11.83 22.00 -2.95
C VAL A 525 -11.40 21.05 -1.86
N GLU A 526 -10.18 21.19 -1.34
CA GLU A 526 -9.61 20.28 -0.34
C GLU A 526 -10.48 20.26 0.93
N ARG A 527 -11.32 19.24 1.03
CA ARG A 527 -12.32 19.10 2.10
C ARG A 527 -11.71 18.87 3.47
N LYS A 528 -10.46 18.36 3.52
CA LYS A 528 -9.77 17.94 4.76
C LYS A 528 -9.46 19.13 5.69
N ASN A 529 -9.27 20.32 5.14
CA ASN A 529 -8.90 21.53 5.88
C ASN A 529 -9.98 22.62 5.86
N LEU A 530 -11.17 22.32 5.30
CA LEU A 530 -12.33 23.21 5.30
C LEU A 530 -13.05 23.18 6.65
N TYR A 531 -12.44 23.79 7.68
CA TYR A 531 -13.07 24.02 8.96
C TYR A 531 -12.57 25.33 9.58
N PRO A 532 -13.39 26.04 10.35
CA PRO A 532 -12.96 27.24 11.05
C PRO A 532 -12.21 26.86 12.34
N GLY A 533 -11.05 27.45 12.58
CA GLY A 533 -10.31 27.31 13.85
C GLY A 533 -9.20 26.27 13.81
N MET A 534 -8.86 25.73 14.97
CA MET A 534 -7.68 24.87 15.16
C MET A 534 -8.10 23.50 15.73
N ILE A 535 -7.36 22.43 15.41
CA ILE A 535 -7.52 21.09 15.98
C ILE A 535 -6.16 20.59 16.41
N PHE A 536 -6.01 20.18 17.68
CA PHE A 536 -4.79 19.51 18.15
C PHE A 536 -4.70 18.11 17.54
N GLN A 537 -3.53 17.78 17.05
CA GLN A 537 -3.20 16.44 16.58
C GLN A 537 -2.59 15.60 17.69
N ASP A 538 -1.86 16.25 18.58
CA ASP A 538 -1.23 15.71 19.78
C ASP A 538 -1.01 16.85 20.82
N TYR A 539 -0.13 16.61 21.81
CA TYR A 539 0.20 17.61 22.86
C TYR A 539 0.92 18.85 22.33
N ARG A 540 1.57 18.77 21.17
CA ARG A 540 2.49 19.76 20.62
C ARG A 540 2.00 20.36 19.30
N ILE A 541 1.39 19.56 18.46
CA ILE A 541 1.03 19.93 17.09
C ILE A 541 -0.46 20.24 16.99
N ALA A 542 -0.78 21.39 16.44
CA ALA A 542 -2.13 21.79 16.09
C ALA A 542 -2.25 22.07 14.59
N SER A 543 -3.37 21.70 13.97
CA SER A 543 -3.71 22.05 12.59
C SER A 543 -4.73 23.18 12.60
N LYS A 544 -4.41 24.29 11.90
CA LYS A 544 -5.33 25.39 11.67
C LYS A 544 -6.05 25.17 10.35
N GLY A 545 -7.38 25.06 10.42
CA GLY A 545 -8.22 25.00 9.23
C GLY A 545 -8.21 26.32 8.47
N LEU A 546 -8.38 26.23 7.16
CA LEU A 546 -8.51 27.40 6.29
C LEU A 546 -9.82 27.26 5.50
N PRO A 547 -10.90 27.96 5.89
CA PRO A 547 -12.17 27.89 5.18
C PRO A 547 -12.12 28.70 3.87
N ALA A 548 -11.21 28.33 2.97
CA ALA A 548 -11.04 28.96 1.66
C ALA A 548 -11.29 27.91 0.57
N MET A 549 -12.39 28.07 -0.15
CA MET A 549 -12.79 27.16 -1.23
C MET A 549 -12.07 27.49 -2.53
N LYS A 550 -10.79 27.11 -2.61
CA LYS A 550 -9.96 27.23 -3.82
C LYS A 550 -9.61 25.83 -4.32
N ASN A 551 -9.41 25.73 -5.63
CA ASN A 551 -9.08 24.48 -6.30
C ASN A 551 -7.60 24.41 -6.57
N GLU A 552 -7.03 23.24 -6.39
CA GLU A 552 -5.75 22.84 -6.92
C GLU A 552 -5.95 22.40 -8.37
N THR A 553 -4.99 22.67 -9.22
CA THR A 553 -5.02 22.23 -10.63
C THR A 553 -3.66 21.70 -10.99
N GLY A 554 -3.63 20.57 -11.66
CA GLY A 554 -2.38 19.93 -12.02
C GLY A 554 -2.51 19.13 -13.30
N GLY A 555 -1.53 18.30 -13.50
CA GLY A 555 -1.53 17.30 -14.54
C GLY A 555 -0.27 16.47 -14.50
N SER A 556 -0.29 15.38 -15.23
CA SER A 556 0.87 14.52 -15.42
C SER A 556 0.96 14.00 -16.84
N ILE A 557 2.18 13.70 -17.24
CA ILE A 557 2.50 12.97 -18.47
C ILE A 557 3.46 11.86 -18.08
N GLU A 558 3.09 10.61 -18.36
CA GLU A 558 3.94 9.44 -18.17
C GLU A 558 4.15 8.74 -19.50
N ALA A 559 5.41 8.39 -19.78
CA ALA A 559 5.79 7.51 -20.87
C ALA A 559 6.45 6.26 -20.29
N SER A 560 5.99 5.09 -20.70
CA SER A 560 6.50 3.82 -20.21
C SER A 560 6.88 2.87 -21.35
N VAL A 561 7.85 1.99 -21.05
CA VAL A 561 8.32 0.92 -21.92
C VAL A 561 8.37 -0.38 -21.17
N SER A 562 7.82 -1.44 -21.74
CA SER A 562 7.93 -2.80 -21.23
C SER A 562 8.50 -3.69 -22.32
N TYR A 563 9.65 -4.29 -22.05
CA TYR A 563 10.27 -5.30 -22.93
C TYR A 563 10.31 -6.64 -22.20
N LYS A 564 9.73 -7.66 -22.82
CA LYS A 564 9.68 -9.02 -22.28
C LYS A 564 10.19 -10.02 -23.31
N TYR A 565 11.13 -10.86 -22.87
CA TYR A 565 11.58 -11.99 -23.68
C TYR A 565 11.51 -13.27 -22.84
N PRO A 566 10.31 -13.92 -22.78
CA PRO A 566 10.05 -15.07 -21.92
C PRO A 566 11.00 -16.25 -22.18
N ALA A 567 11.36 -16.50 -23.44
CA ALA A 567 12.28 -17.57 -23.81
C ALA A 567 13.67 -17.47 -23.14
N ALA A 568 14.12 -16.24 -22.85
CA ALA A 568 15.35 -15.98 -22.10
C ALA A 568 15.08 -15.58 -20.66
N SER A 569 13.82 -15.58 -20.19
CA SER A 569 13.41 -15.08 -18.88
C SER A 569 13.97 -13.68 -18.61
N PHE A 570 13.90 -12.78 -19.59
CA PHE A 570 14.45 -11.44 -19.52
C PHE A 570 13.33 -10.39 -19.61
N PHE A 571 13.29 -9.47 -18.64
CA PHE A 571 12.24 -8.47 -18.49
C PHE A 571 12.88 -7.11 -18.15
N VAL A 572 12.39 -6.07 -18.80
CA VAL A 572 12.78 -4.68 -18.58
C VAL A 572 11.53 -3.83 -18.59
N ASN A 573 11.30 -3.08 -17.53
CA ASN A 573 10.28 -2.05 -17.49
C ASN A 573 10.93 -0.71 -17.14
N GLY A 574 10.41 0.36 -17.70
CA GLY A 574 10.88 1.69 -17.40
C GLY A 574 9.78 2.72 -17.62
N SER A 575 9.72 3.75 -16.77
CA SER A 575 8.84 4.89 -16.98
C SER A 575 9.50 6.21 -16.61
N VAL A 576 9.02 7.26 -17.24
CA VAL A 576 9.32 8.65 -16.91
C VAL A 576 7.99 9.38 -16.75
N GLU A 577 7.75 9.89 -15.56
CA GLU A 577 6.60 10.72 -15.26
C GLU A 577 7.06 12.15 -14.97
N HIS A 578 6.35 13.12 -15.53
CA HIS A 578 6.45 14.52 -15.15
C HIS A 578 5.08 15.01 -14.70
N SER A 579 4.99 15.49 -13.45
CA SER A 579 3.78 16.05 -12.89
C SER A 579 4.01 17.50 -12.45
N TRP A 580 2.96 18.30 -12.55
CA TRP A 580 2.91 19.66 -12.05
C TRP A 580 1.61 19.90 -11.32
N GLU A 581 1.69 20.72 -10.28
CA GLU A 581 0.55 21.10 -9.47
C GLU A 581 0.60 22.62 -9.21
N LYS A 582 -0.52 23.28 -9.43
CA LYS A 582 -0.75 24.67 -9.08
C LYS A 582 -1.63 24.72 -7.84
N ASP A 583 -0.99 24.82 -6.71
CA ASP A 583 -1.66 24.90 -5.41
C ASP A 583 -1.95 26.39 -5.11
N PRO A 584 -3.21 26.75 -4.80
CA PRO A 584 -3.57 28.10 -4.36
C PRO A 584 -3.07 28.39 -2.94
N PHE A 585 -2.47 27.43 -2.26
CA PHE A 585 -2.00 27.53 -0.88
C PHE A 585 -0.53 27.16 -0.76
N VAL A 586 0.14 27.75 0.23
CA VAL A 586 1.45 27.32 0.71
C VAL A 586 1.30 26.86 2.16
N SER A 587 1.76 25.66 2.47
CA SER A 587 1.79 25.14 3.83
C SER A 587 2.76 25.92 4.70
N ASP A 588 2.34 26.29 5.91
CA ASP A 588 3.13 27.02 6.91
C ASP A 588 3.19 26.23 8.21
N LYS A 589 4.34 26.31 8.86
CA LYS A 589 4.53 25.91 10.26
C LYS A 589 4.96 27.11 11.08
N SER A 590 4.12 27.51 12.01
CA SER A 590 4.42 28.59 12.97
C SER A 590 4.80 27.97 14.32
N PHE A 591 5.89 28.46 14.89
CA PHE A 591 6.45 27.94 16.14
C PHE A 591 6.14 28.90 17.30
N THR A 592 5.56 28.36 18.35
CA THR A 592 5.37 29.04 19.66
C THR A 592 6.09 28.25 20.74
N ASP A 593 6.22 28.80 21.94
CA ASP A 593 6.87 28.10 23.07
C ASP A 593 6.17 26.76 23.38
N LEU A 594 4.84 26.73 23.24
CA LEU A 594 4.02 25.57 23.58
C LEU A 594 3.67 24.67 22.40
N PHE A 595 3.46 25.24 21.21
CA PHE A 595 2.85 24.53 20.08
C PHE A 595 3.57 24.80 18.75
N ILE A 596 3.45 23.81 17.87
CA ILE A 596 3.72 23.92 16.44
C ILE A 596 2.37 23.98 15.73
N ILE A 597 2.09 25.08 15.05
CA ILE A 597 0.81 25.28 14.36
C ILE A 597 1.02 25.05 12.87
N ASN A 598 0.45 23.96 12.36
CA ASN A 598 0.39 23.70 10.93
C ASN A 598 -0.77 24.50 10.34
N GLY A 599 -0.47 25.43 9.47
CA GLY A 599 -1.42 26.28 8.78
C GLY A 599 -1.19 26.31 7.28
N ARG A 600 -1.92 27.19 6.59
CA ARG A 600 -1.75 27.46 5.17
C ARG A 600 -1.99 28.94 4.90
N HIS A 601 -1.24 29.48 3.93
CA HIS A 601 -1.44 30.82 3.38
C HIS A 601 -2.06 30.71 1.98
N ILE A 602 -2.97 31.65 1.68
CA ILE A 602 -3.52 31.80 0.33
C ILE A 602 -2.44 32.50 -0.53
N LEU A 603 -1.57 31.72 -1.10
CA LEU A 603 -0.52 32.15 -2.01
C LEU A 603 -0.38 31.12 -3.13
N PRO A 604 -0.71 31.46 -4.38
CA PRO A 604 -0.51 30.52 -5.48
C PRO A 604 0.94 30.11 -5.61
N SER A 605 1.18 28.84 -5.68
CA SER A 605 2.50 28.24 -5.95
C SER A 605 2.38 27.14 -6.99
N THR A 606 3.49 26.86 -7.66
CA THR A 606 3.59 25.73 -8.58
C THR A 606 4.66 24.79 -8.05
N SER A 607 4.32 23.54 -7.89
CA SER A 607 5.24 22.44 -7.67
C SER A 607 5.40 21.63 -8.96
N ASN A 608 6.58 21.09 -9.17
CA ASN A 608 6.85 20.18 -10.28
C ASN A 608 7.56 18.97 -9.69
N ASN A 609 7.25 17.81 -10.23
CA ASN A 609 7.94 16.57 -9.91
C ASN A 609 8.26 15.80 -11.18
N THR A 610 9.47 15.26 -11.26
CA THR A 610 9.87 14.36 -12.35
C THR A 610 10.41 13.10 -11.71
N GLU A 611 9.79 11.98 -12.06
CA GLU A 611 10.18 10.67 -11.58
C GLU A 611 10.61 9.78 -12.74
N LEU A 612 11.71 9.08 -12.55
CA LEU A 612 12.18 8.02 -13.43
C LEU A 612 12.19 6.72 -12.63
N ARG A 613 11.51 5.70 -13.14
CA ARG A 613 11.52 4.35 -12.57
C ARG A 613 12.00 3.36 -13.60
N GLY A 614 12.69 2.32 -13.14
CA GLY A 614 13.12 1.24 -13.99
C GLY A 614 13.35 -0.04 -13.20
N ASP A 615 13.01 -1.16 -13.81
CA ASP A 615 13.41 -2.46 -13.33
C ASP A 615 13.94 -3.32 -14.46
N ILE A 616 14.95 -4.11 -14.16
CA ILE A 616 15.50 -5.10 -15.06
C ILE A 616 15.66 -6.40 -14.29
N SER A 617 15.19 -7.50 -14.88
CA SER A 617 15.34 -8.81 -14.27
C SER A 617 15.63 -9.89 -15.32
N LYS A 618 16.44 -10.87 -14.91
CA LYS A 618 16.79 -12.03 -15.73
C LYS A 618 16.74 -13.32 -14.91
N GLY A 619 16.01 -14.29 -15.42
CA GLY A 619 16.06 -15.66 -14.93
C GLY A 619 17.39 -16.33 -15.29
N ILE A 620 17.96 -17.08 -14.36
CA ILE A 620 19.23 -17.79 -14.53
C ILE A 620 18.98 -19.28 -14.30
N ASN A 621 18.92 -20.03 -15.39
CA ASN A 621 18.50 -21.45 -15.39
C ASN A 621 19.39 -22.35 -14.52
N PHE A 622 20.72 -22.20 -14.58
CA PHE A 622 21.63 -23.05 -13.80
C PHE A 622 21.48 -22.83 -12.30
N MET A 623 21.03 -21.62 -11.87
CA MET A 623 20.74 -21.28 -10.48
C MET A 623 19.27 -21.51 -10.10
N LYS A 624 18.40 -21.88 -11.06
CA LYS A 624 16.93 -21.88 -10.87
C LYS A 624 16.46 -20.64 -10.12
N GLY A 625 16.90 -19.47 -10.57
CA GLY A 625 16.70 -18.22 -9.86
C GLY A 625 16.71 -17.01 -10.77
N LYS A 626 16.80 -15.84 -10.18
CA LYS A 626 16.83 -14.56 -10.92
C LYS A 626 17.84 -13.58 -10.35
N ILE A 627 18.34 -12.70 -11.20
CA ILE A 627 19.08 -11.49 -10.84
C ILE A 627 18.29 -10.29 -11.36
N GLY A 628 18.29 -9.20 -10.64
CA GLY A 628 17.64 -7.98 -11.11
C GLY A 628 18.10 -6.74 -10.36
N MET A 629 17.61 -5.61 -10.83
CA MET A 629 17.88 -4.29 -10.25
C MET A 629 16.65 -3.40 -10.45
N GLU A 630 16.25 -2.74 -9.38
CA GLU A 630 15.25 -1.68 -9.40
C GLU A 630 15.97 -0.35 -9.22
N VAL A 631 15.54 0.69 -9.93
CA VAL A 631 16.06 2.05 -9.82
C VAL A 631 14.93 3.04 -9.84
N SER A 632 14.97 4.03 -8.94
CA SER A 632 14.14 5.22 -9.06
C SER A 632 14.96 6.48 -8.82
N TYR A 633 14.58 7.53 -9.52
CA TYR A 633 15.09 8.87 -9.35
C TYR A 633 13.93 9.85 -9.37
N GLU A 634 13.82 10.63 -8.33
CA GLU A 634 12.81 11.68 -8.21
C GLU A 634 13.50 13.04 -8.07
N ARG A 635 12.94 14.05 -8.74
CA ARG A 635 13.37 15.44 -8.61
C ARG A 635 12.15 16.34 -8.54
N GLY A 636 12.07 17.12 -7.46
CA GLY A 636 10.93 18.00 -7.21
C GLY A 636 11.33 19.45 -6.94
N THR A 637 10.38 20.36 -7.19
CA THR A 637 10.43 21.74 -6.74
C THR A 637 9.14 22.05 -5.99
N SER A 638 9.24 22.73 -4.86
CA SER A 638 8.09 23.11 -4.04
C SER A 638 8.34 24.41 -3.30
N LYS A 639 7.34 24.93 -2.62
CA LYS A 639 7.44 26.09 -1.75
C LYS A 639 6.73 25.82 -0.43
N ILE A 640 7.38 26.12 0.66
CA ILE A 640 6.81 26.07 2.00
C ILE A 640 6.90 27.43 2.69
N ALA A 641 6.25 27.60 3.82
CA ALA A 641 6.44 28.74 4.71
C ALA A 641 6.85 28.28 6.11
N ARG A 642 7.60 29.15 6.80
CA ARG A 642 7.96 29.04 8.21
C ARG A 642 7.81 30.38 8.87
N ASN A 643 6.96 30.48 9.90
CA ASN A 643 6.63 31.75 10.52
C ASN A 643 6.30 32.84 9.47
N GLU A 644 5.45 32.49 8.49
CA GLU A 644 5.04 33.37 7.37
C GLU A 644 6.14 33.73 6.36
N GLN A 645 7.35 33.20 6.48
CA GLN A 645 8.44 33.39 5.52
C GLN A 645 8.48 32.25 4.52
N PHE A 646 8.49 32.59 3.22
CA PHE A 646 8.43 31.61 2.14
C PHE A 646 9.81 31.07 1.76
N ILE A 647 9.92 29.77 1.65
CA ILE A 647 11.15 29.04 1.36
C ILE A 647 10.94 28.18 0.10
N PRO A 648 11.57 28.55 -1.05
CA PRO A 648 11.54 27.71 -2.24
C PRO A 648 12.53 26.55 -2.10
N LEU A 649 12.08 25.32 -2.40
CA LEU A 649 12.83 24.08 -2.22
C LEU A 649 13.06 23.35 -3.53
N ASN A 650 14.24 22.77 -3.67
CA ASN A 650 14.57 21.75 -4.67
C ASN A 650 14.88 20.44 -3.94
N SER A 651 14.23 19.38 -4.31
CA SER A 651 14.48 18.03 -3.77
C SER A 651 14.99 17.08 -4.83
N SER A 652 15.77 16.10 -4.43
CA SER A 652 16.11 14.95 -5.25
C SER A 652 16.27 13.71 -4.39
N GLU A 653 15.79 12.58 -4.92
CA GLU A 653 15.90 11.28 -4.26
C GLU A 653 16.35 10.22 -5.26
N TRP A 654 17.26 9.35 -4.82
CA TRP A 654 17.72 8.19 -5.55
C TRP A 654 17.46 6.93 -4.74
N MET A 655 16.92 5.91 -5.39
CA MET A 655 16.85 4.57 -4.85
C MET A 655 17.46 3.59 -5.87
N LEU A 656 18.26 2.65 -5.36
CA LEU A 656 18.89 1.62 -6.18
C LEU A 656 18.85 0.30 -5.42
N SER A 657 18.22 -0.73 -5.99
CA SER A 657 17.97 -2.01 -5.32
C SER A 657 18.36 -3.22 -6.18
N PRO A 658 19.66 -3.54 -6.32
CA PRO A 658 20.10 -4.78 -6.92
C PRO A 658 19.79 -5.98 -6.03
N TYR A 659 19.36 -7.08 -6.65
CA TYR A 659 19.08 -8.33 -5.96
C TYR A 659 19.50 -9.56 -6.78
N ILE A 660 19.78 -10.66 -6.06
CA ILE A 660 19.99 -11.98 -6.64
C ILE A 660 19.31 -13.02 -5.76
N ASN A 661 18.62 -13.96 -6.37
CA ASN A 661 17.99 -15.09 -5.70
C ASN A 661 18.20 -16.34 -6.56
N GLY A 662 18.69 -17.41 -5.95
CA GLY A 662 18.86 -18.65 -6.68
C GLY A 662 19.62 -19.72 -5.96
N ARG A 663 19.66 -20.89 -6.58
CA ARG A 663 20.34 -22.08 -6.09
C ARG A 663 21.80 -22.07 -6.57
N LEU A 664 22.73 -21.90 -5.65
CA LEU A 664 24.17 -21.93 -5.94
C LEU A 664 24.67 -23.37 -6.16
N THR A 665 24.16 -24.32 -5.34
CA THR A 665 24.42 -25.75 -5.47
C THR A 665 23.14 -26.54 -5.20
N SER A 666 23.15 -27.87 -5.34
CA SER A 666 21.98 -28.71 -5.04
C SER A 666 21.48 -28.58 -3.59
N TRP A 667 22.33 -28.14 -2.67
CA TRP A 667 22.06 -28.04 -1.24
C TRP A 667 22.13 -26.61 -0.67
N LEU A 668 22.49 -25.59 -1.51
CA LEU A 668 22.64 -24.19 -1.08
C LEU A 668 21.87 -23.24 -1.98
N ASN A 669 20.96 -22.46 -1.40
CA ASN A 669 20.37 -21.29 -2.00
C ASN A 669 20.90 -20.02 -1.33
N ALA A 670 20.98 -18.95 -2.11
CA ALA A 670 21.29 -17.61 -1.61
C ALA A 670 20.26 -16.61 -2.11
N VAL A 671 19.86 -15.72 -1.22
CA VAL A 671 19.07 -14.54 -1.53
C VAL A 671 19.82 -13.34 -1.02
N TYR A 672 20.16 -12.42 -1.90
CA TYR A 672 20.82 -11.17 -1.54
C TYR A 672 20.04 -10.00 -2.13
N ARG A 673 19.85 -8.94 -1.32
CA ARG A 673 19.30 -7.66 -1.73
C ARG A 673 20.08 -6.52 -1.08
N LEU A 674 20.34 -5.50 -1.84
CA LEU A 674 20.86 -4.22 -1.36
C LEU A 674 19.83 -3.15 -1.72
N ASP A 675 19.38 -2.36 -0.76
CA ASP A 675 18.56 -1.17 -0.97
C ASP A 675 19.39 0.05 -0.57
N PHE A 676 19.76 0.86 -1.53
CA PHE A 676 20.49 2.10 -1.32
C PHE A 676 19.56 3.27 -1.58
N ASN A 677 19.52 4.23 -0.65
CA ASN A 677 18.77 5.47 -0.78
C ASN A 677 19.65 6.69 -0.50
N MET A 678 19.39 7.77 -1.22
CA MET A 678 20.00 9.06 -1.01
C MET A 678 19.00 10.15 -1.33
N SER A 679 18.72 11.02 -0.35
CA SER A 679 17.85 12.16 -0.52
C SER A 679 18.60 13.46 -0.24
N SER A 680 18.20 14.52 -0.92
CA SER A 680 18.76 15.87 -0.75
C SER A 680 17.67 16.90 -0.96
N VAL A 681 17.59 17.86 -0.04
CA VAL A 681 16.74 19.05 -0.17
C VAL A 681 17.60 20.28 -0.04
N LYS A 682 17.41 21.23 -0.94
CA LYS A 682 18.15 22.48 -0.97
C LYS A 682 17.20 23.66 -1.12
N VAL A 683 17.45 24.75 -0.39
CA VAL A 683 16.80 26.04 -0.64
C VAL A 683 17.32 26.60 -1.96
N THR A 684 16.45 27.09 -2.85
CA THR A 684 16.79 27.41 -4.23
C THR A 684 17.89 28.48 -4.32
N ASP A 685 17.81 29.52 -3.49
CA ASP A 685 18.69 30.70 -3.57
C ASP A 685 19.62 30.86 -2.33
N ALA A 686 19.86 29.73 -1.62
CA ALA A 686 20.74 29.73 -0.45
C ALA A 686 21.62 28.47 -0.42
N ASP A 687 22.70 28.54 0.38
CA ASP A 687 23.56 27.36 0.59
C ASP A 687 22.98 26.34 1.58
N THR A 688 21.81 26.64 2.16
CA THR A 688 21.14 25.76 3.12
C THR A 688 20.65 24.51 2.42
N SER A 689 21.14 23.36 2.85
CA SER A 689 20.72 22.06 2.35
C SER A 689 20.70 21.01 3.45
N SER A 690 19.81 20.05 3.31
CA SER A 690 19.78 18.84 4.14
C SER A 690 19.94 17.61 3.25
N LYS A 691 20.75 16.65 3.69
CA LYS A 691 21.03 15.42 2.96
C LYS A 691 20.90 14.22 3.86
N SER A 692 20.45 13.12 3.30
CA SER A 692 20.41 11.82 3.96
C SER A 692 20.92 10.76 3.00
N LYS A 693 21.65 9.80 3.53
CA LYS A 693 22.16 8.66 2.79
C LYS A 693 22.08 7.43 3.68
N GLY A 694 21.52 6.37 3.12
CA GLY A 694 21.40 5.11 3.81
C GLY A 694 21.50 3.93 2.87
N TYR A 695 21.74 2.75 3.43
CA TYR A 695 21.54 1.51 2.72
C TYR A 695 21.15 0.40 3.68
N THR A 696 20.37 -0.53 3.17
CA THR A 696 20.07 -1.80 3.82
C THR A 696 20.55 -2.91 2.92
N GLN A 697 21.27 -3.87 3.45
CA GLN A 697 21.59 -5.10 2.73
C GLN A 697 21.19 -6.31 3.55
N SER A 698 20.67 -7.31 2.84
CA SER A 698 20.28 -8.58 3.43
C SER A 698 20.88 -9.74 2.64
N LEU A 699 21.37 -10.73 3.36
CA LEU A 699 21.84 -11.98 2.79
C LEU A 699 21.20 -13.14 3.57
N GLU A 700 20.41 -13.94 2.87
CA GLU A 700 19.91 -15.19 3.40
C GLU A 700 20.58 -16.37 2.69
N LEU A 701 21.20 -17.24 3.47
CA LEU A 701 21.76 -18.50 3.01
C LEU A 701 20.91 -19.65 3.52
N ILE A 702 20.43 -20.49 2.62
CA ILE A 702 19.55 -21.60 2.94
C ILE A 702 20.24 -22.89 2.52
N PHE A 703 20.56 -23.70 3.51
CA PHE A 703 21.25 -24.99 3.40
C PHE A 703 20.23 -26.13 3.50
N SER A 704 20.18 -26.98 2.50
CA SER A 704 19.30 -28.16 2.42
C SER A 704 20.13 -29.42 2.27
N PRO A 705 20.81 -29.90 3.34
CA PRO A 705 21.71 -31.06 3.24
C PRO A 705 20.95 -32.37 2.99
N SER A 706 19.67 -32.40 3.29
CA SER A 706 18.79 -33.52 2.99
C SER A 706 17.36 -33.05 2.71
N PRO A 707 16.52 -33.90 2.10
CA PRO A 707 15.10 -33.57 1.91
C PRO A 707 14.31 -33.27 3.19
N LYS A 708 14.81 -33.69 4.32
CA LYS A 708 14.14 -33.51 5.63
C LYS A 708 14.67 -32.37 6.46
N LEU A 709 15.82 -31.79 6.11
CA LEU A 709 16.48 -30.82 6.98
C LEU A 709 16.91 -29.59 6.18
N ASN A 710 16.41 -28.42 6.62
CA ASN A 710 16.80 -27.11 6.11
C ASN A 710 17.33 -26.24 7.25
N PHE A 711 18.37 -25.46 6.95
CA PHE A 711 18.86 -24.39 7.81
C PHE A 711 18.85 -23.09 7.02
N SER A 712 18.41 -22.01 7.61
CA SER A 712 18.64 -20.68 7.03
C SER A 712 19.38 -19.79 8.02
N VAL A 713 20.26 -18.96 7.47
CA VAL A 713 20.96 -17.89 8.18
C VAL A 713 20.66 -16.61 7.43
N LEU A 714 19.99 -15.67 8.07
CA LEU A 714 19.71 -14.34 7.55
C LEU A 714 20.63 -13.35 8.26
N GLY A 715 21.37 -12.56 7.49
CA GLY A 715 22.11 -11.41 7.96
C GLY A 715 21.54 -10.14 7.36
N GLU A 716 21.28 -9.14 8.17
CA GLU A 716 20.82 -7.82 7.75
C GLU A 716 21.79 -6.76 8.26
N HIS A 717 22.14 -5.81 7.41
CA HIS A 717 22.99 -4.69 7.77
C HIS A 717 22.33 -3.39 7.34
N TYR A 718 22.08 -2.53 8.29
CA TYR A 718 21.49 -1.20 8.13
C TYR A 718 22.56 -0.15 8.38
N TYR A 719 22.66 0.80 7.45
CA TYR A 719 23.53 1.95 7.55
C TYR A 719 22.71 3.22 7.37
N THR A 720 22.92 4.18 8.24
CA THR A 720 22.36 5.53 8.11
C THR A 720 23.43 6.56 8.44
N GLU A 721 23.49 7.63 7.64
CA GLU A 721 24.33 8.78 7.88
C GLU A 721 23.59 9.79 8.77
N PHE A 722 24.14 10.10 9.92
CA PHE A 722 23.56 11.06 10.86
C PHE A 722 24.03 12.49 10.57
N SER A 723 25.32 12.66 10.35
CA SER A 723 25.96 13.90 9.90
C SER A 723 27.14 13.56 8.98
N ASP A 724 27.79 14.57 8.41
CA ASP A 724 28.93 14.36 7.46
C ASP A 724 30.04 13.45 8.05
N ASP A 725 30.20 13.44 9.38
CA ASP A 725 31.24 12.68 10.07
C ASP A 725 30.71 11.53 10.96
N VAL A 726 29.41 11.42 11.13
CA VAL A 726 28.80 10.42 12.03
C VAL A 726 27.88 9.49 11.27
N SER A 727 28.16 8.22 11.33
CA SER A 727 27.30 7.17 10.77
C SER A 727 26.94 6.13 11.83
N LYS A 728 25.81 5.49 11.65
CA LYS A 728 25.33 4.41 12.51
C LYS A 728 25.16 3.13 11.70
N HIS A 729 25.52 2.03 12.32
CA HIS A 729 25.40 0.70 11.76
C HIS A 729 24.59 -0.17 12.72
N LEU A 730 23.66 -0.95 12.16
CA LEU A 730 22.98 -2.03 12.87
C LEU A 730 23.19 -3.32 12.08
N ILE A 731 23.62 -4.37 12.76
CA ILE A 731 23.73 -5.70 12.18
C ILE A 731 22.80 -6.63 12.96
N LEU A 732 21.89 -7.27 12.25
CA LEU A 732 20.97 -8.28 12.77
C LEU A 732 21.29 -9.62 12.14
N ALA A 733 21.10 -10.68 12.90
CA ALA A 733 21.27 -12.03 12.36
C ALA A 733 20.22 -12.97 12.96
N ASP A 734 19.66 -13.83 12.10
CA ASP A 734 18.69 -14.86 12.45
C ASP A 734 19.18 -16.23 12.00
N VAL A 735 18.76 -17.24 12.72
CA VAL A 735 18.98 -18.64 12.35
C VAL A 735 17.65 -19.38 12.46
N LYS A 736 17.35 -20.18 11.46
CA LYS A 736 16.17 -21.03 11.42
C LYS A 736 16.57 -22.44 11.04
N ALA A 737 16.02 -23.43 11.70
CA ALA A 737 16.16 -24.85 11.35
C ALA A 737 14.78 -25.47 11.20
N GLU A 738 14.58 -26.21 10.14
CA GLU A 738 13.33 -26.90 9.83
C GLU A 738 13.60 -28.38 9.61
N TYR A 739 12.91 -29.23 10.37
CA TYR A 739 12.98 -30.65 10.23
C TYR A 739 11.63 -31.23 9.83
N THR A 740 11.56 -31.79 8.62
CA THR A 740 10.37 -32.48 8.09
C THR A 740 10.35 -33.91 8.60
N ILE A 741 9.48 -34.20 9.56
CA ILE A 741 9.33 -35.52 10.14
C ILE A 741 8.77 -36.48 9.07
N ASP A 742 7.64 -36.07 8.46
CA ASP A 742 6.97 -36.77 7.36
C ASP A 742 6.20 -35.75 6.45
N SER A 743 5.34 -36.21 5.57
CA SER A 743 4.56 -35.37 4.66
C SER A 743 3.59 -34.41 5.37
N LYS A 744 3.25 -34.65 6.63
CA LYS A 744 2.28 -33.89 7.42
C LYS A 744 2.92 -33.05 8.53
N TRP A 745 4.00 -33.52 9.12
CA TRP A 745 4.58 -32.92 10.31
C TRP A 745 5.95 -32.28 10.07
N GLN A 746 6.14 -31.08 10.60
CA GLN A 746 7.38 -30.35 10.56
C GLN A 746 7.66 -29.68 11.90
N LEU A 747 8.91 -29.75 12.35
CA LEU A 747 9.44 -29.04 13.50
C LEU A 747 10.25 -27.84 13.01
N ILE A 748 10.01 -26.66 13.59
CA ILE A 748 10.66 -25.42 13.21
C ILE A 748 11.27 -24.79 14.46
N LEU A 749 12.56 -24.60 14.46
CA LEU A 749 13.30 -23.83 15.47
C LEU A 749 13.76 -22.54 14.83
N SER A 750 13.40 -21.39 15.40
CA SER A 750 13.86 -20.08 14.96
C SER A 750 14.49 -19.30 16.10
N ALA A 751 15.66 -18.73 15.86
CA ALA A 751 16.34 -17.81 16.75
C ALA A 751 16.52 -16.49 16.00
N LYS A 752 15.86 -15.44 16.47
CA LYS A 752 15.90 -14.09 15.86
C LYS A 752 16.76 -13.16 16.67
N ASN A 753 17.40 -12.21 15.96
CA ASN A 753 18.28 -11.20 16.55
C ASN A 753 19.34 -11.86 17.48
N ILE A 754 20.05 -12.88 16.98
CA ILE A 754 21.02 -13.64 17.80
C ILE A 754 22.14 -12.76 18.35
N LEU A 755 22.43 -11.62 17.71
CA LEU A 755 23.42 -10.63 18.17
C LEU A 755 22.88 -9.77 19.31
N ASN A 756 21.59 -9.89 19.65
CA ASN A 756 20.90 -9.19 20.73
C ASN A 756 21.03 -7.66 20.68
N GLN A 757 20.87 -7.10 19.51
CA GLN A 757 20.75 -5.65 19.35
C GLN A 757 19.40 -5.18 19.91
N ASP A 758 19.37 -4.03 20.55
CA ASP A 758 18.18 -3.51 21.23
C ASP A 758 17.71 -2.15 20.68
N THR A 759 18.53 -1.51 19.84
CA THR A 759 18.25 -0.20 19.29
C THR A 759 18.53 -0.12 17.79
N TYR A 760 17.68 0.63 17.09
CA TYR A 760 17.87 1.03 15.69
C TYR A 760 17.84 2.54 15.57
N ASN A 761 18.88 3.09 14.96
CA ASN A 761 19.00 4.52 14.74
C ASN A 761 18.74 4.84 13.27
N TYR A 762 17.86 5.80 13.02
CA TYR A 762 17.43 6.21 11.70
C TYR A 762 17.44 7.72 11.54
N THR A 763 17.87 8.19 10.38
CA THR A 763 17.85 9.61 10.01
C THR A 763 16.97 9.77 8.79
N LEU A 764 16.00 10.67 8.87
CA LEU A 764 15.11 11.02 7.79
C LEU A 764 15.26 12.52 7.46
N VAL A 765 15.34 12.83 6.17
CA VAL A 765 15.18 14.19 5.65
C VAL A 765 13.84 14.25 4.94
N ASP A 766 12.91 15.01 5.48
CA ASP A 766 11.62 15.25 4.84
C ASP A 766 11.73 16.46 3.92
N SER A 767 11.57 16.21 2.61
CA SER A 767 11.64 17.23 1.58
C SER A 767 10.45 18.17 1.55
N ARG A 768 9.28 17.69 1.97
CA ARG A 768 8.02 18.46 1.96
C ARG A 768 7.98 19.44 3.12
N ASP A 769 8.49 18.99 4.26
CA ASP A 769 8.51 19.76 5.50
C ASP A 769 9.84 20.45 5.79
N PHE A 770 10.86 20.22 4.97
CA PHE A 770 12.23 20.72 5.17
C PHE A 770 12.70 20.52 6.62
N THR A 771 12.66 19.26 7.04
CA THR A 771 13.10 18.84 8.38
C THR A 771 14.12 17.72 8.30
N LYS A 772 14.92 17.59 9.34
CA LYS A 772 15.80 16.44 9.55
C LYS A 772 15.50 15.85 10.91
N SER A 773 15.09 14.60 10.94
CA SER A 773 14.81 13.87 12.18
C SER A 773 15.84 12.77 12.37
N TYR A 774 16.37 12.68 13.58
CA TYR A 774 17.12 11.53 14.07
C TYR A 774 16.28 10.83 15.10
N THR A 775 15.97 9.55 14.85
CA THR A 775 15.16 8.75 15.76
C THR A 775 15.92 7.49 16.18
N SER A 776 15.98 7.23 17.48
CA SER A 776 16.49 6.01 18.08
C SER A 776 15.30 5.19 18.55
N TYR A 777 15.06 4.04 17.92
CA TYR A 777 13.96 3.14 18.22
C TYR A 777 14.43 1.97 19.05
N LYS A 778 13.62 1.55 20.03
CA LYS A 778 13.78 0.25 20.66
C LYS A 778 13.28 -0.84 19.73
N ILE A 779 14.10 -1.88 19.52
CA ILE A 779 13.75 -3.06 18.71
C ILE A 779 13.65 -4.30 19.59
N ARG A 780 13.07 -5.36 19.04
CA ARG A 780 12.87 -6.62 19.77
C ARG A 780 14.22 -7.29 20.11
N PRO A 781 14.44 -7.72 21.36
CA PRO A 781 15.65 -8.43 21.74
C PRO A 781 15.69 -9.83 21.11
N ARG A 782 16.83 -10.50 21.30
CA ARG A 782 17.00 -11.91 20.90
C ARG A 782 15.86 -12.76 21.46
N ASN A 783 15.37 -13.66 20.63
CA ASN A 783 14.32 -14.59 21.02
C ASN A 783 14.47 -15.95 20.31
N ILE A 784 13.96 -16.99 20.92
CA ILE A 784 14.00 -18.36 20.41
C ILE A 784 12.58 -18.92 20.46
N LEU A 785 12.12 -19.49 19.35
CA LEU A 785 10.81 -20.08 19.20
C LEU A 785 10.92 -21.48 18.60
N LEU A 786 10.31 -22.46 19.26
CA LEU A 786 10.11 -23.80 18.74
C LEU A 786 8.66 -23.96 18.33
N SER A 787 8.41 -24.32 17.08
CA SER A 787 7.07 -24.50 16.54
C SER A 787 6.89 -25.89 15.94
N LEU A 788 5.70 -26.45 16.12
CA LEU A 788 5.24 -27.65 15.46
C LEU A 788 4.19 -27.26 14.41
N TYR A 789 4.41 -27.71 13.17
CA TYR A 789 3.53 -27.48 12.06
C TYR A 789 2.91 -28.80 11.59
N TYR A 790 1.61 -28.81 11.36
CA TYR A 790 0.86 -29.97 10.88
C TYR A 790 0.00 -29.58 9.67
N LYS A 791 0.06 -30.38 8.63
CA LYS A 791 -0.78 -30.30 7.44
C LYS A 791 -1.85 -31.42 7.43
N PHE A 792 -3.08 -31.09 7.08
CA PHE A 792 -4.18 -32.07 6.96
C PHE A 792 -4.90 -31.98 5.63
#